data_d384532a980cf8396361143bd6355c49
#
_entry.id   d384532a980cf8396361143bd6355c49
#
_cell.length_a   1.000
_cell.length_b   1.000
_cell.length_c   1.000
_cell.angle_alpha   90.00
_cell.angle_beta   90.00
_cell.angle_gamma   90.00
#
_symmetry.space_group_name_H-M   'P 1'
#
loop_
_entity.id
_entity.type
_entity.pdbx_description
1 polymer ?
#
loop_
_entity_poly.entity_id
_entity_poly.type
_entity_poly.pdbx_seq_one_letter_code
_entity_poly.pdbx_strand_id
1 'polypeptide(L)'
;EKRQVIEYQLKEELYNWRNDVRPNVLGKFDEAEGDYSGGEWSQPNPSGNTLLRANADLTPAIIARAIARRLKRLGIDADTQARVDAQLAILEAKERSLQVLEVKADRMPWFCSGCPHNTSTRVPEGSRAMAGIGCHFMALWMDRGTAGFTQMGGEGVPWVGQQPFSKEQHVFANIGDGTYFHSGTLAVRQSIAAGVNITYKILYNDAVAMTGGQPVGERPEGHSVVQIAQSMRAEGAKRIVIVTDEPEKYDSVGRNGAPGGVLGLPEGIAIEHRDELDRIQRELREVKGTTVIIYDQTCATEKRRRRKRGTMVDPAKRVLINELVCEGCGDCGVQSNCLSVEPLETEFGRKRTINQSTCNKDTSCLKGFCPSFITVEGGQMKKKAKGAAKAPSPFELGTLPEPVLPSIPASGGWGIVVAGVGGTGVITIGQLLGMAAHLEGKGIVTQDSAGLAQKGGATWSHVLIGEGQDDIRTTRVSMAAADLIIGCDPIVSAGKETVLRMREGRTHVALNSHSTPTAAFVKDRNWQNPAEACAADIAKTVGAQGLSAFDADAVSVKMLGDSIYTNPMMLGYAWQKGWIPLQRASLLRAIELNEVQVDNNKAAFEWGRRAAHDAASVMSLLAPAQVIEFKPRETLDSIVQRRVEFLTGYQDAAYAKAYEDFVRRVQQAEAGAAAGKTALSEAVARNLFKLMAYKDEYEVARLHTDAAFLKRITDLFEGDYKVHYHLAPPLLAKRNAKGELVKSKYGPVMLTAFKLMAKLKGLRGTALDIFGRTEERRTERALIGEYRATVEELLKSLGAANHAQALAIANLPDGIRGFGHVKERNLKAVRLQWDALMAAWRDPSAPVVSNAASKAA
;
A
#
# COMPACT_ATOMS: atom_id res chain seq x y z
N GLU A 1 2.41 32.45 -5.56
CA GLU A 1 3.67 31.93 -4.98
C GLU A 1 4.86 32.89 -5.19
N LYS A 2 4.96 33.56 -6.34
CA LYS A 2 6.05 34.49 -6.67
C LYS A 2 5.59 35.92 -6.66
N ARG A 3 4.68 36.27 -5.77
CA ARG A 3 4.01 37.57 -5.72
C ARG A 3 4.97 38.75 -5.70
N GLN A 4 5.95 38.74 -4.81
CA GLN A 4 6.88 39.88 -4.66
C GLN A 4 7.68 40.11 -5.94
N VAL A 5 8.10 39.07 -6.64
CA VAL A 5 8.87 39.25 -7.87
C VAL A 5 7.99 39.71 -9.03
N ILE A 6 6.87 39.05 -9.28
CA ILE A 6 6.06 39.30 -10.47
C ILE A 6 5.17 40.53 -10.30
N GLU A 7 4.44 40.64 -9.18
CA GLU A 7 3.52 41.74 -8.96
C GLU A 7 4.23 43.09 -8.86
N TYR A 8 5.33 43.15 -8.11
CA TYR A 8 6.09 44.38 -7.97
C TYR A 8 6.85 44.75 -9.23
N GLN A 9 7.42 43.82 -9.92
CA GLN A 9 8.09 44.03 -11.20
C GLN A 9 7.09 44.59 -12.24
N LEU A 10 5.89 44.04 -12.35
CA LEU A 10 4.85 44.55 -13.24
C LEU A 10 4.43 46.00 -12.86
N LYS A 11 4.29 46.26 -11.56
CA LYS A 11 3.94 47.61 -11.09
C LYS A 11 5.07 48.62 -11.38
N GLU A 12 6.32 48.20 -11.22
CA GLU A 12 7.50 49.03 -11.54
C GLU A 12 7.58 49.33 -13.04
N GLU A 13 7.42 48.35 -13.91
CA GLU A 13 7.42 48.51 -15.37
C GLU A 13 6.28 49.44 -15.86
N LEU A 14 5.12 49.40 -15.19
CA LEU A 14 3.97 50.21 -15.56
C LEU A 14 3.94 51.59 -14.91
N TYR A 15 4.90 51.92 -14.05
CA TYR A 15 4.89 53.13 -13.26
C TYR A 15 4.81 54.41 -14.12
N ASN A 16 5.57 54.47 -15.22
CA ASN A 16 5.62 55.63 -16.14
C ASN A 16 4.66 55.55 -17.33
N TRP A 17 3.74 54.57 -17.34
CA TRP A 17 2.75 54.48 -18.40
C TRP A 17 1.71 55.63 -18.28
N ARG A 18 1.19 56.08 -19.41
CA ARG A 18 0.13 57.04 -19.46
C ARG A 18 -1.07 56.57 -18.61
N ASN A 19 -1.64 57.48 -17.81
CA ASN A 19 -2.72 57.16 -16.88
C ASN A 19 -3.99 56.62 -17.58
N ASP A 20 -4.25 57.07 -18.80
CA ASP A 20 -5.41 56.65 -19.61
C ASP A 20 -5.31 55.19 -20.15
N VAL A 21 -4.12 54.63 -20.20
CA VAL A 21 -3.88 53.25 -20.72
C VAL A 21 -3.22 52.33 -19.71
N ARG A 22 -2.84 52.81 -18.52
CA ARG A 22 -2.18 52.01 -17.51
C ARG A 22 -3.15 51.03 -16.86
N PRO A 23 -2.89 49.72 -16.96
CA PRO A 23 -3.74 48.73 -16.34
C PRO A 23 -3.60 48.72 -14.82
N ASN A 24 -4.67 48.37 -14.11
CA ASN A 24 -4.59 48.04 -12.69
C ASN A 24 -3.98 46.66 -12.50
N VAL A 25 -2.91 46.59 -11.71
CA VAL A 25 -2.24 45.33 -11.36
C VAL A 25 -2.71 44.93 -9.96
N LEU A 26 -3.53 43.90 -9.90
CA LEU A 26 -4.06 43.32 -8.66
C LEU A 26 -3.52 41.92 -8.47
N GLY A 27 -3.28 41.53 -7.22
CA GLY A 27 -2.74 40.22 -6.88
C GLY A 27 -3.33 39.69 -5.57
N LYS A 28 -2.61 39.87 -4.47
CA LYS A 28 -3.03 39.43 -3.15
C LYS A 28 -4.27 40.18 -2.65
N PHE A 29 -4.31 41.49 -2.87
CA PHE A 29 -5.38 42.38 -2.44
C PHE A 29 -6.18 42.92 -3.62
N ASP A 30 -7.46 43.12 -3.39
CA ASP A 30 -8.36 43.84 -4.28
C ASP A 30 -8.27 45.37 -4.03
N GLU A 31 -8.72 46.18 -4.97
CA GLU A 31 -8.87 47.61 -4.76
C GLU A 31 -10.03 47.89 -3.78
N ALA A 32 -9.92 48.99 -3.02
CA ALA A 32 -11.01 49.50 -2.22
C ALA A 32 -11.99 50.28 -3.09
N GLU A 33 -13.22 50.49 -2.61
CA GLU A 33 -14.19 51.36 -3.26
C GLU A 33 -13.66 52.79 -3.32
N GLY A 34 -13.57 53.35 -4.52
CA GLY A 34 -13.04 54.67 -4.75
C GLY A 34 -11.51 54.82 -4.76
N ASP A 35 -10.77 53.74 -4.51
CA ASP A 35 -9.31 53.71 -4.56
C ASP A 35 -8.81 52.64 -5.55
N TYR A 36 -8.28 53.08 -6.66
CA TYR A 36 -7.78 52.22 -7.76
C TYR A 36 -6.26 51.99 -7.70
N SER A 37 -5.61 52.35 -6.58
CA SER A 37 -4.15 52.28 -6.46
C SER A 37 -3.60 50.85 -6.33
N GLY A 38 -4.51 49.87 -6.21
CA GLY A 38 -4.10 48.47 -6.23
C GLY A 38 -3.87 47.81 -4.85
N GLY A 39 -4.73 48.12 -3.94
CA GLY A 39 -5.07 47.30 -2.80
C GLY A 39 -4.15 47.35 -1.59
N GLU A 40 -2.88 47.01 -1.70
CA GLU A 40 -2.04 46.79 -0.51
C GLU A 40 -1.74 48.04 0.28
N TRP A 41 -1.57 49.15 -0.42
CA TRP A 41 -1.20 50.46 0.15
C TRP A 41 -2.39 51.35 0.50
N SER A 42 -3.57 50.99 -0.04
CA SER A 42 -4.79 51.77 0.12
C SER A 42 -5.59 51.43 1.38
N GLN A 43 -5.24 50.39 2.08
CA GLN A 43 -6.05 49.84 3.18
C GLN A 43 -5.34 49.92 4.53
N PRO A 44 -5.97 50.47 5.57
CA PRO A 44 -5.49 50.35 6.94
C PRO A 44 -5.56 48.91 7.51
N ASN A 45 -6.45 48.09 6.95
CA ASN A 45 -6.55 46.65 7.28
C ASN A 45 -6.68 45.82 6.01
N PRO A 46 -5.55 45.36 5.43
CA PRO A 46 -5.53 44.60 4.18
C PRO A 46 -6.26 43.27 4.23
N SER A 47 -6.48 42.69 5.41
CA SER A 47 -7.12 41.38 5.54
C SER A 47 -8.57 41.34 5.05
N GLY A 48 -9.28 42.45 5.12
CA GLY A 48 -10.65 42.59 4.64
C GLY A 48 -10.78 42.61 3.11
N ASN A 49 -9.70 42.89 2.40
CA ASN A 49 -9.67 43.09 0.95
C ASN A 49 -8.87 42.03 0.19
N THR A 50 -8.74 40.85 0.74
CA THR A 50 -7.99 39.75 0.09
C THR A 50 -8.69 39.31 -1.19
N LEU A 51 -7.97 39.36 -2.31
CA LEU A 51 -8.40 38.83 -3.60
C LEU A 51 -7.91 37.38 -3.77
N LEU A 52 -6.61 37.16 -3.64
CA LEU A 52 -5.98 35.84 -3.71
C LEU A 52 -5.12 35.61 -2.47
N ARG A 53 -5.29 34.46 -1.82
CA ARG A 53 -4.52 34.11 -0.62
C ARG A 53 -3.04 33.85 -0.97
N ALA A 54 -2.12 34.37 -0.14
CA ALA A 54 -0.69 34.14 -0.30
C ALA A 54 -0.22 32.86 0.42
N ASN A 55 -1.01 32.32 1.35
CA ASN A 55 -0.67 31.21 2.24
C ASN A 55 -1.44 29.92 1.96
N ALA A 56 -2.02 29.77 0.78
CA ALA A 56 -2.75 28.58 0.34
C ALA A 56 -2.53 28.34 -1.15
N ASP A 57 -2.73 27.09 -1.56
CA ASP A 57 -2.71 26.69 -2.97
C ASP A 57 -3.80 27.43 -3.74
N LEU A 58 -3.41 28.00 -4.88
CA LEU A 58 -4.33 28.62 -5.80
C LEU A 58 -4.94 27.59 -6.73
N THR A 59 -6.10 27.08 -6.36
CA THR A 59 -6.86 26.15 -7.21
C THR A 59 -7.54 26.90 -8.36
N PRO A 60 -7.85 26.24 -9.49
CA PRO A 60 -8.65 26.86 -10.56
C PRO A 60 -9.97 27.43 -10.09
N ALA A 61 -10.63 26.83 -9.10
CA ALA A 61 -11.87 27.33 -8.52
C ALA A 61 -11.69 28.66 -7.77
N ILE A 62 -10.59 28.82 -7.02
CA ILE A 62 -10.25 30.07 -6.32
C ILE A 62 -9.98 31.18 -7.34
N ILE A 63 -9.19 30.85 -8.38
CA ILE A 63 -8.86 31.81 -9.45
C ILE A 63 -10.15 32.21 -10.21
N ALA A 64 -11.00 31.25 -10.57
CA ALA A 64 -12.28 31.53 -11.25
C ALA A 64 -13.18 32.47 -10.42
N ARG A 65 -13.26 32.30 -9.09
CA ARG A 65 -14.02 33.20 -8.21
C ARG A 65 -13.43 34.61 -8.18
N ALA A 66 -12.10 34.71 -8.13
CA ALA A 66 -11.44 36.04 -8.16
C ALA A 66 -11.71 36.75 -9.49
N ILE A 67 -11.59 36.06 -10.63
CA ILE A 67 -11.91 36.58 -11.95
C ILE A 67 -13.40 36.97 -12.03
N ALA A 68 -14.31 36.10 -11.60
CA ALA A 68 -15.75 36.38 -11.61
C ALA A 68 -16.12 37.64 -10.79
N ARG A 69 -15.53 37.80 -9.59
CA ARG A 69 -15.71 39.00 -8.75
C ARG A 69 -15.23 40.25 -9.46
N ARG A 70 -14.11 40.18 -10.17
CA ARG A 70 -13.58 41.31 -10.95
C ARG A 70 -14.45 41.64 -12.17
N LEU A 71 -14.89 40.63 -12.94
CA LEU A 71 -15.78 40.81 -14.07
C LEU A 71 -17.10 41.50 -13.67
N LYS A 72 -17.69 41.08 -12.56
CA LYS A 72 -18.89 41.75 -12.02
C LYS A 72 -18.69 43.21 -11.71
N ARG A 73 -17.51 43.60 -11.16
CA ARG A 73 -17.16 45.04 -10.94
C ARG A 73 -16.96 45.83 -12.21
N LEU A 74 -16.48 45.17 -13.27
CA LEU A 74 -16.29 45.82 -14.58
C LEU A 74 -17.60 46.03 -15.35
N GLY A 75 -18.71 45.42 -14.91
CA GLY A 75 -20.02 45.57 -15.53
C GLY A 75 -20.13 44.82 -16.85
N ILE A 76 -20.21 43.52 -16.77
CA ILE A 76 -20.46 42.61 -17.91
C ILE A 76 -21.98 42.56 -18.21
N ASP A 77 -22.33 42.11 -19.42
CA ASP A 77 -23.73 41.93 -19.81
C ASP A 77 -24.45 40.88 -18.97
N ALA A 78 -25.78 40.96 -18.91
CA ALA A 78 -26.61 40.16 -18.05
C ALA A 78 -26.55 38.63 -18.40
N ASP A 79 -26.39 38.27 -19.67
CA ASP A 79 -26.30 36.90 -20.12
C ASP A 79 -24.96 36.27 -19.66
N THR A 80 -23.87 36.98 -19.87
CA THR A 80 -22.54 36.58 -19.39
C THR A 80 -22.51 36.46 -17.86
N GLN A 81 -23.14 37.42 -17.13
CA GLN A 81 -23.24 37.36 -15.67
C GLN A 81 -24.04 36.13 -15.22
N ALA A 82 -25.17 35.80 -15.86
CA ALA A 82 -25.95 34.61 -15.53
C ALA A 82 -25.15 33.30 -15.76
N ARG A 83 -24.38 33.22 -16.83
CA ARG A 83 -23.48 32.07 -17.09
C ARG A 83 -22.39 31.96 -16.02
N VAL A 84 -21.79 33.05 -15.61
CA VAL A 84 -20.78 33.07 -14.55
C VAL A 84 -21.38 32.64 -13.22
N ASP A 85 -22.53 33.17 -12.85
CA ASP A 85 -23.21 32.81 -11.59
C ASP A 85 -23.64 31.32 -11.57
N ALA A 86 -24.11 30.77 -12.70
CA ALA A 86 -24.44 29.38 -12.84
C ALA A 86 -23.21 28.46 -12.62
N GLN A 87 -22.05 28.83 -13.16
CA GLN A 87 -20.82 28.08 -12.95
C GLN A 87 -20.31 28.17 -11.49
N LEU A 88 -20.38 29.35 -10.88
CA LEU A 88 -20.07 29.50 -9.46
C LEU A 88 -20.96 28.67 -8.55
N ALA A 89 -22.27 28.61 -8.85
CA ALA A 89 -23.22 27.77 -8.10
C ALA A 89 -22.85 26.28 -8.17
N ILE A 90 -22.40 25.78 -9.32
CA ILE A 90 -21.90 24.41 -9.48
C ILE A 90 -20.68 24.16 -8.57
N LEU A 91 -19.70 25.11 -8.58
CA LEU A 91 -18.50 24.99 -7.75
C LEU A 91 -18.84 24.97 -6.25
N GLU A 92 -19.75 25.84 -5.80
CA GLU A 92 -20.17 25.93 -4.41
C GLU A 92 -20.97 24.71 -3.96
N ALA A 93 -21.88 24.23 -4.80
CA ALA A 93 -22.63 23.00 -4.52
C ALA A 93 -21.67 21.81 -4.37
N LYS A 94 -20.65 21.72 -5.22
CA LYS A 94 -19.65 20.66 -5.16
C LYS A 94 -18.80 20.74 -3.88
N GLU A 95 -18.35 21.91 -3.50
CA GLU A 95 -17.57 22.08 -2.27
C GLU A 95 -18.38 21.71 -1.02
N ARG A 96 -19.66 22.08 -0.97
CA ARG A 96 -20.57 21.66 0.11
C ARG A 96 -20.72 20.14 0.15
N SER A 97 -20.88 19.47 -1.00
CA SER A 97 -21.01 18.00 -1.07
C SER A 97 -19.80 17.25 -0.56
N LEU A 98 -18.58 17.83 -0.67
CA LEU A 98 -17.35 17.21 -0.16
C LEU A 98 -17.26 17.21 1.37
N GLN A 99 -18.01 18.07 2.06
CA GLN A 99 -18.00 18.14 3.52
C GLN A 99 -18.75 16.98 4.19
N VAL A 100 -19.65 16.32 3.46
CA VAL A 100 -20.51 15.23 3.95
C VAL A 100 -19.97 13.83 3.61
N LEU A 101 -18.79 13.70 3.01
CA LEU A 101 -18.17 12.41 2.74
C LEU A 101 -17.75 11.73 4.06
N GLU A 102 -18.15 10.49 4.24
CA GLU A 102 -17.90 9.72 5.46
C GLU A 102 -16.51 9.10 5.45
N VAL A 103 -16.04 8.65 4.29
CA VAL A 103 -14.77 7.94 4.15
C VAL A 103 -13.60 8.90 4.04
N LYS A 104 -12.73 8.87 5.03
CA LYS A 104 -11.45 9.59 5.04
C LYS A 104 -10.29 8.65 4.71
N ALA A 105 -10.48 7.72 3.78
CA ALA A 105 -9.43 6.82 3.34
C ALA A 105 -8.57 7.49 2.28
N ASP A 106 -7.26 7.43 2.46
CA ASP A 106 -6.28 7.92 1.49
C ASP A 106 -5.25 6.84 1.18
N ARG A 107 -4.85 6.78 -0.08
CA ARG A 107 -3.81 5.88 -0.54
C ARG A 107 -2.49 6.64 -0.59
N MET A 108 -1.85 6.71 0.58
CA MET A 108 -0.52 7.31 0.71
C MET A 108 0.50 6.59 -0.17
N PRO A 109 1.44 7.32 -0.78
CA PRO A 109 2.57 6.71 -1.49
C PRO A 109 3.35 5.75 -0.60
N TRP A 110 3.71 4.57 -1.16
CA TRP A 110 4.38 3.52 -0.43
C TRP A 110 5.37 2.77 -1.31
N PHE A 111 6.38 2.15 -0.68
CA PHE A 111 7.34 1.35 -1.42
C PHE A 111 6.68 0.15 -2.10
N CYS A 112 7.13 -0.15 -3.32
CA CYS A 112 6.70 -1.34 -4.05
C CYS A 112 6.97 -2.62 -3.24
N SER A 113 6.21 -3.67 -3.52
CA SER A 113 6.46 -4.99 -2.92
C SER A 113 7.87 -5.47 -3.21
N GLY A 114 8.65 -5.76 -2.15
CA GLY A 114 10.04 -6.19 -2.29
C GLY A 114 11.02 -5.09 -2.73
N CYS A 115 10.65 -3.83 -2.56
CA CYS A 115 11.51 -2.69 -2.90
C CYS A 115 12.80 -2.68 -2.05
N PRO A 116 13.98 -2.40 -2.64
CA PRO A 116 15.23 -2.25 -1.89
C PRO A 116 15.15 -1.20 -0.78
N HIS A 117 14.37 -0.14 -0.99
CA HIS A 117 14.20 0.92 0.00
C HIS A 117 13.49 0.47 1.29
N ASN A 118 12.81 -0.67 1.28
CA ASN A 118 12.28 -1.27 2.50
C ASN A 118 13.37 -1.60 3.53
N THR A 119 14.57 -1.90 3.07
CA THR A 119 15.76 -2.12 3.92
C THR A 119 16.64 -0.88 3.98
N SER A 120 17.03 -0.31 2.83
CA SER A 120 18.05 0.72 2.73
C SER A 120 17.71 2.04 3.46
N THR A 121 16.43 2.38 3.62
CA THR A 121 16.01 3.62 4.30
C THR A 121 15.92 3.49 5.81
N ARG A 122 16.07 2.29 6.39
CA ARG A 122 16.13 2.12 7.84
C ARG A 122 17.39 2.74 8.40
N VAL A 123 17.29 3.30 9.60
CA VAL A 123 18.42 3.81 10.39
C VAL A 123 18.43 3.15 11.77
N PRO A 124 19.59 3.07 12.45
CA PRO A 124 19.67 2.59 13.82
C PRO A 124 18.85 3.44 14.78
N GLU A 125 18.41 2.83 15.85
CA GLU A 125 17.72 3.53 16.93
C GLU A 125 18.55 4.73 17.43
N GLY A 126 17.90 5.86 17.69
CA GLY A 126 18.53 7.11 18.08
C GLY A 126 19.22 7.85 16.93
N SER A 127 19.09 7.39 15.70
CA SER A 127 19.64 8.05 14.51
C SER A 127 18.54 8.64 13.64
N ARG A 128 18.92 9.64 12.85
CA ARG A 128 18.05 10.33 11.88
C ARG A 128 18.64 10.25 10.48
N ALA A 129 17.80 10.19 9.47
CA ALA A 129 18.17 10.34 8.07
C ALA A 129 17.54 11.59 7.44
N MET A 130 18.23 12.19 6.48
CA MET A 130 17.70 13.21 5.58
C MET A 130 17.31 12.56 4.26
N ALA A 131 16.17 12.95 3.71
CA ALA A 131 15.71 12.47 2.41
C ALA A 131 16.18 13.40 1.28
N GLY A 132 16.37 12.80 0.11
CA GLY A 132 16.47 13.51 -1.16
C GLY A 132 15.27 13.20 -2.05
N ILE A 133 15.30 13.62 -3.31
CA ILE A 133 14.25 13.38 -4.30
C ILE A 133 14.50 12.02 -4.98
N GLY A 134 13.49 11.18 -4.96
CA GLY A 134 13.50 9.80 -5.49
C GLY A 134 12.51 8.92 -4.74
N CYS A 135 12.41 7.63 -5.08
CA CYS A 135 11.51 6.72 -4.37
C CYS A 135 11.75 6.67 -2.84
N HIS A 136 13.00 6.88 -2.39
CA HIS A 136 13.36 6.92 -0.98
C HIS A 136 12.73 8.10 -0.21
N PHE A 137 12.28 9.15 -0.90
CA PHE A 137 11.50 10.25 -0.30
C PHE A 137 10.28 9.75 0.48
N MET A 138 9.63 8.69 0.02
CA MET A 138 8.46 8.12 0.66
C MET A 138 8.70 7.64 2.11
N ALA A 139 9.98 7.47 2.51
CA ALA A 139 10.35 7.15 3.90
C ALA A 139 9.88 8.20 4.91
N LEU A 140 9.64 9.44 4.48
CA LEU A 140 9.08 10.53 5.32
C LEU A 140 7.69 10.17 5.90
N TRP A 141 6.92 9.32 5.24
CA TRP A 141 5.60 8.87 5.69
C TRP A 141 5.61 7.53 6.44
N MET A 142 6.79 6.96 6.72
CA MET A 142 6.91 5.55 7.14
C MET A 142 7.49 5.33 8.55
N ASP A 143 7.55 6.32 9.41
CA ASP A 143 8.12 6.21 10.78
C ASP A 143 9.49 5.52 10.79
N ARG A 144 10.42 6.02 9.96
CA ARG A 144 11.75 5.41 9.76
C ARG A 144 12.90 6.32 10.20
N GLY A 145 12.62 7.30 11.06
CA GLY A 145 13.62 8.27 11.47
C GLY A 145 14.11 9.15 10.31
N THR A 146 13.33 9.29 9.24
CA THR A 146 13.65 10.18 8.12
C THR A 146 12.93 11.50 8.31
N ALA A 147 13.67 12.61 8.33
CA ALA A 147 13.14 13.95 8.59
C ALA A 147 13.84 15.00 7.72
N GLY A 148 13.04 15.82 7.05
CA GLY A 148 13.54 16.85 6.15
C GLY A 148 13.97 16.29 4.79
N PHE A 149 13.98 17.17 3.79
CA PHE A 149 14.44 16.85 2.43
C PHE A 149 14.99 18.11 1.75
N THR A 150 15.74 17.91 0.69
CA THR A 150 16.26 18.97 -0.17
C THR A 150 15.95 18.67 -1.64
N GLN A 151 16.20 19.64 -2.50
CA GLN A 151 16.21 19.43 -3.96
C GLN A 151 17.33 18.46 -4.36
N MET A 152 17.24 17.93 -5.57
CA MET A 152 18.27 17.09 -6.17
C MET A 152 19.62 17.82 -6.18
N GLY A 153 20.64 17.15 -5.64
CA GLY A 153 22.01 17.69 -5.51
C GLY A 153 22.31 18.44 -4.22
N GLY A 154 21.30 18.65 -3.36
CA GLY A 154 21.45 19.24 -2.03
C GLY A 154 21.34 18.28 -0.86
N GLU A 155 21.23 16.98 -1.12
CA GLU A 155 20.98 15.96 -0.11
C GLU A 155 22.10 15.96 0.95
N GLY A 156 21.70 16.07 2.21
CA GLY A 156 22.61 16.11 3.35
C GLY A 156 23.31 17.47 3.59
N VAL A 157 23.35 18.37 2.61
CA VAL A 157 24.04 19.67 2.75
C VAL A 157 23.49 20.54 3.88
N PRO A 158 22.17 20.56 4.20
CA PRO A 158 21.69 21.31 5.36
C PRO A 158 22.39 20.92 6.68
N TRP A 159 22.92 19.69 6.79
CA TRP A 159 23.66 19.26 7.95
C TRP A 159 24.98 20.02 8.14
N VAL A 160 25.61 20.46 7.05
CA VAL A 160 26.82 21.28 7.08
C VAL A 160 26.59 22.56 7.91
N GLY A 161 25.43 23.20 7.74
CA GLY A 161 25.04 24.35 8.53
C GLY A 161 24.46 24.03 9.90
N GLN A 162 23.84 22.85 10.06
CA GLN A 162 23.16 22.45 11.31
C GLN A 162 24.10 21.87 12.37
N GLN A 163 25.10 21.10 11.95
CA GLN A 163 25.97 20.36 12.87
C GLN A 163 26.58 21.22 13.97
N PRO A 164 27.15 22.42 13.72
CA PRO A 164 27.74 23.25 14.75
C PRO A 164 26.78 23.67 15.86
N PHE A 165 25.49 23.68 15.59
CA PHE A 165 24.43 24.14 16.50
C PHE A 165 23.56 23.01 17.02
N SER A 166 23.84 21.76 16.63
CA SER A 166 23.06 20.58 16.98
C SER A 166 23.67 19.81 18.16
N LYS A 167 22.82 19.22 19.00
CA LYS A 167 23.22 18.20 19.97
C LYS A 167 23.49 16.83 19.32
N GLU A 168 22.92 16.60 18.11
CA GLU A 168 23.19 15.39 17.34
C GLU A 168 24.63 15.43 16.84
N GLN A 169 25.30 14.29 16.92
CA GLN A 169 26.71 14.18 16.48
C GLN A 169 26.85 13.68 15.05
N HIS A 170 25.80 13.09 14.50
CA HIS A 170 25.84 12.43 13.20
C HIS A 170 24.44 12.32 12.60
N VAL A 171 24.33 12.38 11.28
CA VAL A 171 23.10 12.08 10.51
C VAL A 171 23.42 11.16 9.33
N PHE A 172 22.40 10.46 8.85
CA PHE A 172 22.42 9.77 7.56
C PHE A 172 21.79 10.65 6.47
N ALA A 173 22.24 10.51 5.22
CA ALA A 173 21.59 11.14 4.06
C ALA A 173 21.36 10.11 2.96
N ASN A 174 20.13 10.02 2.46
CA ASN A 174 19.78 9.11 1.38
C ASN A 174 19.87 9.84 0.03
N ILE A 175 20.64 9.31 -0.92
CA ILE A 175 20.75 9.81 -2.30
C ILE A 175 20.42 8.66 -3.25
N GLY A 176 19.51 8.86 -4.21
CA GLY A 176 19.28 7.91 -5.30
C GLY A 176 20.43 7.92 -6.31
N ASP A 177 20.63 6.81 -7.02
CA ASP A 177 21.69 6.66 -8.05
C ASP A 177 21.52 7.68 -9.19
N GLY A 178 20.31 7.93 -9.66
CA GLY A 178 20.04 8.96 -10.66
C GLY A 178 20.40 10.37 -10.18
N THR A 179 20.07 10.72 -8.92
CA THR A 179 20.46 12.00 -8.33
C THR A 179 21.96 12.09 -8.11
N TYR A 180 22.60 11.02 -7.64
CA TYR A 180 24.04 10.96 -7.49
C TYR A 180 24.76 11.25 -8.82
N PHE A 181 24.32 10.60 -9.90
CA PHE A 181 24.85 10.82 -11.25
C PHE A 181 24.62 12.25 -11.74
N HIS A 182 23.43 12.81 -11.54
CA HIS A 182 23.08 14.16 -12.02
C HIS A 182 23.84 15.26 -11.25
N SER A 183 23.77 15.28 -9.92
CA SER A 183 24.26 16.39 -9.10
C SER A 183 24.60 16.04 -7.64
N GLY A 184 24.22 14.88 -7.15
CA GLY A 184 24.38 14.50 -5.74
C GLY A 184 25.84 14.33 -5.31
N THR A 185 26.75 14.09 -6.26
CA THR A 185 28.20 14.09 -6.01
C THR A 185 28.68 15.40 -5.40
N LEU A 186 28.13 16.54 -5.82
CA LEU A 186 28.46 17.86 -5.28
C LEU A 186 28.09 18.01 -3.80
N ALA A 187 26.96 17.43 -3.38
CA ALA A 187 26.55 17.42 -1.97
C ALA A 187 27.51 16.61 -1.09
N VAL A 188 27.96 15.45 -1.57
CA VAL A 188 28.95 14.63 -0.87
C VAL A 188 30.30 15.36 -0.78
N ARG A 189 30.76 15.95 -1.89
CA ARG A 189 31.98 16.77 -1.94
C ARG A 189 31.92 17.91 -0.94
N GLN A 190 30.80 18.65 -0.88
CA GLN A 190 30.63 19.75 0.07
C GLN A 190 30.72 19.27 1.52
N SER A 191 30.14 18.15 1.84
CA SER A 191 30.18 17.58 3.19
C SER A 191 31.58 17.10 3.59
N ILE A 192 32.34 16.53 2.63
CA ILE A 192 33.75 16.15 2.82
C ILE A 192 34.61 17.39 3.07
N ALA A 193 34.42 18.41 2.24
CA ALA A 193 35.19 19.67 2.36
C ALA A 193 34.91 20.38 3.70
N ALA A 194 33.67 20.33 4.19
CA ALA A 194 33.28 20.89 5.48
C ALA A 194 33.68 20.02 6.68
N GLY A 195 34.11 18.79 6.48
CA GLY A 195 34.53 17.86 7.54
C GLY A 195 33.40 17.40 8.47
N VAL A 196 32.18 17.47 8.04
CA VAL A 196 31.01 17.12 8.88
C VAL A 196 30.83 15.61 9.07
N ASN A 197 30.28 15.21 10.23
CA ASN A 197 30.00 13.82 10.54
C ASN A 197 28.68 13.41 9.90
N ILE A 198 28.76 12.76 8.75
CA ILE A 198 27.60 12.31 7.98
C ILE A 198 27.90 10.99 7.27
N THR A 199 26.92 10.10 7.20
CA THR A 199 26.97 8.92 6.35
C THR A 199 26.00 9.07 5.19
N TYR A 200 26.52 9.19 3.99
CA TYR A 200 25.72 9.13 2.77
C TYR A 200 25.39 7.68 2.44
N LYS A 201 24.11 7.42 2.17
CA LYS A 201 23.64 6.15 1.61
C LYS A 201 23.29 6.39 0.14
N ILE A 202 24.19 5.99 -0.77
CA ILE A 202 23.96 6.03 -2.20
C ILE A 202 23.13 4.79 -2.55
N LEU A 203 21.86 5.00 -2.86
CA LEU A 203 20.86 3.95 -3.05
C LEU A 203 20.85 3.51 -4.52
N TYR A 204 21.84 2.69 -4.88
CA TYR A 204 22.01 2.18 -6.22
C TYR A 204 20.98 1.08 -6.50
N ASN A 205 20.05 1.36 -7.39
CA ASN A 205 18.99 0.41 -7.78
C ASN A 205 18.95 0.16 -9.29
N ASP A 206 19.98 0.57 -10.00
CA ASP A 206 20.21 0.32 -11.43
C ASP A 206 19.12 0.89 -12.33
N ALA A 207 18.48 1.97 -11.89
CA ALA A 207 17.45 2.66 -12.69
C ALA A 207 17.05 4.01 -12.09
N VAL A 208 16.65 4.96 -12.91
CA VAL A 208 15.90 6.14 -12.48
C VAL A 208 14.44 5.69 -12.23
N ALA A 209 14.25 5.02 -11.09
CA ALA A 209 13.08 4.18 -10.83
C ALA A 209 11.77 4.97 -10.74
N MET A 210 11.81 6.21 -10.24
CA MET A 210 10.60 7.01 -10.01
C MET A 210 9.93 7.44 -11.31
N THR A 211 10.71 7.74 -12.33
CA THR A 211 10.23 8.29 -13.61
C THR A 211 9.98 7.23 -14.70
N GLY A 212 10.12 5.95 -14.38
CA GLY A 212 9.78 4.88 -15.32
C GLY A 212 10.84 3.79 -15.49
N GLY A 213 12.01 3.92 -14.84
CA GLY A 213 13.06 2.92 -14.87
C GLY A 213 14.03 3.10 -16.03
N GLN A 214 14.30 4.34 -16.42
CA GLN A 214 15.36 4.67 -17.38
C GLN A 214 16.73 4.25 -16.82
N PRO A 215 17.70 3.88 -17.66
CA PRO A 215 19.07 3.63 -17.23
C PRO A 215 19.67 4.91 -16.63
N VAL A 216 20.63 4.73 -15.72
CA VAL A 216 21.41 5.83 -15.16
C VAL A 216 22.55 6.14 -16.11
N GLY A 217 22.51 7.30 -16.74
CA GLY A 217 23.46 7.71 -17.79
C GLY A 217 23.01 7.26 -19.20
N GLU A 218 23.68 7.78 -20.21
CA GLU A 218 23.32 7.56 -21.62
C GLU A 218 24.00 6.33 -22.23
N ARG A 219 25.04 5.80 -21.57
CA ARG A 219 25.75 4.62 -22.05
C ARG A 219 24.95 3.35 -21.75
N PRO A 220 25.03 2.32 -22.61
CA PRO A 220 24.36 1.05 -22.38
C PRO A 220 24.76 0.37 -21.05
N GLU A 221 26.02 0.52 -20.63
CA GLU A 221 26.54 0.00 -19.37
C GLU A 221 26.12 0.82 -18.13
N GLY A 222 25.55 2.02 -18.32
CA GLY A 222 25.13 2.91 -17.25
C GLY A 222 26.29 3.44 -16.38
N HIS A 223 25.97 3.77 -15.11
CA HIS A 223 26.95 4.20 -14.11
C HIS A 223 27.05 3.14 -13.01
N SER A 224 28.20 2.47 -12.93
CA SER A 224 28.38 1.29 -12.09
C SER A 224 28.71 1.61 -10.62
N VAL A 225 28.43 0.65 -9.72
CA VAL A 225 28.83 0.71 -8.29
C VAL A 225 30.35 0.89 -8.14
N VAL A 226 31.15 0.26 -9.03
CA VAL A 226 32.61 0.38 -9.02
C VAL A 226 33.05 1.82 -9.30
N GLN A 227 32.46 2.46 -10.32
CA GLN A 227 32.73 3.87 -10.64
C GLN A 227 32.34 4.80 -9.50
N ILE A 228 31.19 4.55 -8.85
CA ILE A 228 30.74 5.31 -7.68
C ILE A 228 31.76 5.16 -6.53
N ALA A 229 32.21 3.94 -6.26
CA ALA A 229 33.17 3.65 -5.21
C ALA A 229 34.53 4.35 -5.47
N GLN A 230 35.03 4.33 -6.72
CA GLN A 230 36.21 5.02 -7.16
C GLN A 230 36.12 6.54 -6.99
N SER A 231 34.95 7.10 -7.44
CA SER A 231 34.68 8.53 -7.31
C SER A 231 34.65 8.96 -5.84
N MET A 232 33.97 8.23 -4.97
CA MET A 232 33.89 8.55 -3.54
C MET A 232 35.26 8.40 -2.83
N ARG A 233 36.09 7.48 -3.28
CA ARG A 233 37.46 7.35 -2.79
C ARG A 233 38.31 8.56 -3.20
N ALA A 234 38.22 8.98 -4.48
CA ALA A 234 38.92 10.13 -5.00
C ALA A 234 38.49 11.45 -4.32
N GLU A 235 37.20 11.60 -3.97
CA GLU A 235 36.71 12.76 -3.22
C GLU A 235 37.17 12.79 -1.75
N GLY A 236 37.69 11.70 -1.20
CA GLY A 236 38.27 11.64 0.16
C GLY A 236 37.27 11.15 1.23
N ALA A 237 36.25 10.37 0.86
CA ALA A 237 35.37 9.71 1.83
C ALA A 237 36.19 8.84 2.81
N LYS A 238 35.92 9.00 4.12
CA LYS A 238 36.74 8.37 5.18
C LYS A 238 36.64 6.85 5.20
N ARG A 239 35.42 6.34 4.96
CA ARG A 239 35.15 4.90 4.84
C ARG A 239 34.05 4.68 3.83
N ILE A 240 34.21 3.68 2.98
CA ILE A 240 33.21 3.27 1.96
C ILE A 240 32.89 1.81 2.20
N VAL A 241 31.61 1.46 2.21
CA VAL A 241 31.12 0.08 2.35
C VAL A 241 30.06 -0.17 1.27
N ILE A 242 30.15 -1.31 0.57
CA ILE A 242 29.12 -1.78 -0.33
C ILE A 242 28.20 -2.75 0.45
N VAL A 243 26.91 -2.50 0.40
CA VAL A 243 25.89 -3.34 1.05
C VAL A 243 24.93 -3.84 -0.03
N THR A 244 24.77 -5.15 -0.19
CA THR A 244 24.03 -5.74 -1.31
C THR A 244 23.21 -6.96 -0.87
N ASP A 245 22.21 -7.34 -1.66
CA ASP A 245 21.49 -8.62 -1.51
C ASP A 245 22.21 -9.82 -2.17
N GLU A 246 23.26 -9.55 -2.97
CA GLU A 246 24.02 -10.53 -3.74
C GLU A 246 25.53 -10.24 -3.64
N PRO A 247 26.18 -10.45 -2.47
CA PRO A 247 27.62 -10.17 -2.29
C PRO A 247 28.51 -10.94 -3.29
N GLU A 248 28.11 -12.15 -3.67
CA GLU A 248 28.83 -13.05 -4.58
C GLU A 248 29.03 -12.46 -5.97
N LYS A 249 28.21 -11.52 -6.40
CA LYS A 249 28.38 -10.86 -7.70
C LYS A 249 29.68 -10.04 -7.81
N TYR A 250 30.29 -9.72 -6.67
CA TYR A 250 31.56 -9.00 -6.59
C TYR A 250 32.79 -9.93 -6.54
N ASP A 251 32.59 -11.22 -6.37
CA ASP A 251 33.69 -12.22 -6.33
C ASP A 251 34.36 -12.36 -7.71
N SER A 252 33.59 -12.19 -8.79
CA SER A 252 34.05 -12.24 -10.18
C SER A 252 34.72 -10.94 -10.66
N VAL A 253 34.47 -9.83 -9.96
CA VAL A 253 35.06 -8.49 -10.22
C VAL A 253 36.38 -8.37 -9.46
N GLY A 254 37.21 -9.35 -9.48
CA GLY A 254 38.43 -9.54 -8.71
C GLY A 254 38.99 -8.31 -8.01
N ARG A 255 39.36 -8.48 -6.75
CA ARG A 255 40.02 -7.41 -5.94
C ARG A 255 41.25 -6.84 -6.58
N ASN A 256 41.73 -7.46 -7.64
CA ASN A 256 42.97 -7.11 -8.41
C ASN A 256 42.71 -7.30 -9.92
N GLY A 257 41.68 -6.63 -10.50
CA GLY A 257 41.56 -6.54 -11.94
C GLY A 257 41.47 -7.88 -12.67
N ALA A 258 40.29 -8.51 -12.71
CA ALA A 258 40.07 -9.65 -13.57
C ALA A 258 40.24 -9.27 -15.06
N PRO A 259 40.74 -10.18 -15.91
CA PRO A 259 40.83 -9.94 -17.34
C PRO A 259 39.41 -9.81 -17.91
N GLY A 260 39.02 -8.60 -18.23
CA GLY A 260 37.63 -8.32 -18.72
C GLY A 260 37.30 -6.83 -18.74
N GLY A 261 38.15 -5.95 -18.29
CA GLY A 261 38.04 -4.52 -18.54
C GLY A 261 37.15 -3.71 -17.61
N VAL A 262 36.58 -4.28 -16.56
CA VAL A 262 35.94 -3.49 -15.52
C VAL A 262 37.02 -3.09 -14.52
N LEU A 263 37.22 -1.79 -14.33
CA LEU A 263 38.13 -1.24 -13.30
C LEU A 263 37.73 -1.82 -11.95
N GLY A 264 38.66 -2.48 -11.26
CA GLY A 264 38.44 -3.15 -9.97
C GLY A 264 38.02 -2.18 -8.87
N LEU A 265 37.41 -2.69 -7.83
CA LEU A 265 37.05 -1.91 -6.65
C LEU A 265 38.31 -1.36 -5.99
N PRO A 266 38.32 -0.11 -5.48
CA PRO A 266 39.40 0.42 -4.69
C PRO A 266 39.71 -0.49 -3.49
N GLU A 267 40.98 -0.61 -3.15
CA GLU A 267 41.45 -1.42 -2.04
C GLU A 267 40.79 -0.99 -0.70
N GLY A 268 40.49 -1.94 0.18
CA GLY A 268 39.95 -1.69 1.51
C GLY A 268 38.42 -1.41 1.57
N ILE A 269 37.68 -1.56 0.47
CA ILE A 269 36.22 -1.49 0.49
C ILE A 269 35.64 -2.85 0.91
N ALA A 270 34.86 -2.86 2.01
CA ALA A 270 34.16 -4.03 2.46
C ALA A 270 32.87 -4.23 1.64
N ILE A 271 32.55 -5.50 1.34
CA ILE A 271 31.30 -5.91 0.69
C ILE A 271 30.53 -6.76 1.69
N GLU A 272 29.32 -6.35 2.02
CA GLU A 272 28.53 -6.94 3.10
C GLU A 272 27.10 -7.26 2.63
N HIS A 273 26.52 -8.29 3.21
CA HIS A 273 25.12 -8.61 2.92
C HIS A 273 24.19 -7.57 3.54
N ARG A 274 23.08 -7.28 2.88
CA ARG A 274 22.08 -6.27 3.34
C ARG A 274 21.53 -6.51 4.74
N ASP A 275 21.62 -7.71 5.27
CA ASP A 275 21.16 -8.03 6.62
C ASP A 275 22.08 -7.43 7.69
N GLU A 276 23.30 -7.08 7.35
CA GLU A 276 24.28 -6.42 8.22
C GLU A 276 24.16 -4.89 8.24
N LEU A 277 23.20 -4.32 7.51
CA LEU A 277 23.08 -2.87 7.36
C LEU A 277 22.98 -2.12 8.70
N ASP A 278 22.26 -2.63 9.71
CA ASP A 278 22.15 -1.98 11.01
C ASP A 278 23.50 -1.93 11.73
N ARG A 279 24.27 -3.02 11.73
CA ARG A 279 25.63 -3.09 12.29
C ARG A 279 26.55 -2.08 11.60
N ILE A 280 26.57 -2.09 10.27
CA ILE A 280 27.41 -1.21 9.46
C ILE A 280 27.09 0.26 9.74
N GLN A 281 25.82 0.61 9.81
CA GLN A 281 25.40 1.98 10.10
C GLN A 281 25.83 2.40 11.51
N ARG A 282 25.76 1.51 12.52
CA ARG A 282 26.26 1.80 13.88
C ARG A 282 27.76 2.01 13.91
N GLU A 283 28.51 1.22 13.15
CA GLU A 283 29.98 1.42 13.01
C GLU A 283 30.31 2.74 12.34
N LEU A 284 29.65 3.06 11.22
CA LEU A 284 29.97 4.24 10.42
C LEU A 284 29.58 5.56 11.11
N ARG A 285 28.53 5.58 11.93
CA ARG A 285 28.16 6.81 12.66
C ARG A 285 29.19 7.24 13.73
N GLU A 286 30.05 6.32 14.16
CA GLU A 286 31.13 6.63 15.11
C GLU A 286 32.40 7.13 14.40
N VAL A 287 32.49 7.00 13.07
CA VAL A 287 33.61 7.48 12.26
C VAL A 287 33.49 8.98 12.05
N LYS A 288 34.52 9.74 12.47
CA LYS A 288 34.57 11.19 12.26
C LYS A 288 34.75 11.54 10.78
N GLY A 289 33.95 12.52 10.32
CA GLY A 289 33.92 12.97 8.93
C GLY A 289 32.88 12.27 8.10
N THR A 290 32.95 12.41 6.79
CA THR A 290 32.01 11.89 5.83
C THR A 290 32.31 10.44 5.45
N THR A 291 31.34 9.55 5.62
CA THR A 291 31.40 8.14 5.21
C THR A 291 30.33 7.81 4.18
N VAL A 292 30.48 6.70 3.46
CA VAL A 292 29.59 6.32 2.36
C VAL A 292 29.19 4.85 2.46
N ILE A 293 27.89 4.57 2.36
CA ILE A 293 27.34 3.25 2.07
C ILE A 293 26.83 3.29 0.62
N ILE A 294 27.31 2.40 -0.23
CA ILE A 294 26.73 2.14 -1.53
C ILE A 294 25.79 0.95 -1.35
N TYR A 295 24.48 1.23 -1.31
CA TYR A 295 23.48 0.18 -1.15
C TYR A 295 23.02 -0.31 -2.52
N ASP A 296 23.50 -1.49 -2.92
CA ASP A 296 23.35 -2.04 -4.24
C ASP A 296 22.30 -3.17 -4.27
N GLN A 297 21.11 -2.82 -4.73
CA GLN A 297 20.03 -3.78 -4.96
C GLN A 297 19.13 -3.27 -6.06
N THR A 298 19.00 -4.00 -7.16
CA THR A 298 18.17 -3.62 -8.31
C THR A 298 16.71 -3.33 -7.92
N CYS A 299 16.12 -2.29 -8.51
CA CYS A 299 14.71 -1.91 -8.33
C CYS A 299 13.76 -3.11 -8.53
N ALA A 300 12.83 -3.33 -7.59
CA ALA A 300 11.90 -4.46 -7.64
C ALA A 300 11.03 -4.47 -8.90
N THR A 301 10.62 -3.30 -9.39
CA THR A 301 9.86 -3.16 -10.64
C THR A 301 10.70 -3.52 -11.85
N GLU A 302 11.99 -3.10 -11.87
CA GLU A 302 12.90 -3.47 -12.95
C GLU A 302 13.26 -4.96 -12.91
N LYS A 303 13.52 -5.55 -11.73
CA LYS A 303 13.66 -7.00 -11.60
C LYS A 303 12.47 -7.73 -12.24
N ARG A 304 11.24 -7.28 -11.96
CA ARG A 304 10.02 -7.87 -12.53
C ARG A 304 9.94 -7.72 -14.06
N ARG A 305 10.25 -6.52 -14.60
CA ARG A 305 10.26 -6.25 -16.04
C ARG A 305 11.29 -7.11 -16.74
N ARG A 306 12.54 -7.14 -16.24
CA ARG A 306 13.65 -7.91 -16.80
C ARG A 306 13.39 -9.42 -16.75
N ARG A 307 12.82 -9.94 -15.66
CA ARG A 307 12.38 -11.34 -15.55
C ARG A 307 11.30 -11.68 -16.57
N LYS A 308 10.28 -10.83 -16.76
CA LYS A 308 9.23 -11.04 -17.77
C LYS A 308 9.78 -10.98 -19.22
N ARG A 309 10.82 -10.21 -19.47
CA ARG A 309 11.51 -10.11 -20.77
C ARG A 309 12.58 -11.20 -20.96
N GLY A 310 12.86 -12.02 -19.99
CA GLY A 310 13.90 -13.05 -20.05
C GLY A 310 15.34 -12.52 -19.96
N THR A 311 15.54 -11.24 -19.65
CA THR A 311 16.87 -10.61 -19.51
C THR A 311 17.44 -10.69 -18.09
N MET A 312 16.69 -11.27 -17.14
CA MET A 312 17.13 -11.57 -15.78
C MET A 312 16.53 -12.90 -15.34
N VAL A 313 17.32 -13.69 -14.64
CA VAL A 313 16.86 -14.97 -14.07
C VAL A 313 15.70 -14.74 -13.13
N ASP A 314 14.59 -15.47 -13.33
CA ASP A 314 13.47 -15.49 -12.41
C ASP A 314 13.67 -16.61 -11.38
N PRO A 315 13.96 -16.30 -10.09
CA PRO A 315 14.23 -17.34 -9.10
C PRO A 315 13.06 -18.34 -9.01
N ALA A 316 13.35 -19.62 -9.14
CA ALA A 316 12.37 -20.69 -8.95
C ALA A 316 12.09 -20.88 -7.45
N LYS A 317 11.74 -19.78 -6.77
CA LYS A 317 11.45 -19.72 -5.33
C LYS A 317 10.22 -18.87 -5.08
N ARG A 318 9.26 -19.42 -4.33
CA ARG A 318 8.04 -18.72 -3.90
C ARG A 318 7.84 -18.89 -2.41
N VAL A 319 7.34 -17.84 -1.77
CA VAL A 319 6.99 -17.85 -0.35
C VAL A 319 5.49 -17.96 -0.20
N LEU A 320 5.05 -18.85 0.70
CA LEU A 320 3.65 -18.98 1.10
C LEU A 320 3.54 -18.90 2.62
N ILE A 321 2.36 -18.55 3.07
CA ILE A 321 1.98 -18.60 4.48
C ILE A 321 0.93 -19.70 4.65
N ASN A 322 1.14 -20.58 5.61
CA ASN A 322 0.11 -21.49 6.06
C ASN A 322 -0.86 -20.72 6.96
N GLU A 323 -2.06 -20.46 6.46
CA GLU A 323 -3.09 -19.67 7.15
C GLU A 323 -3.57 -20.34 8.45
N LEU A 324 -3.53 -21.68 8.52
CA LEU A 324 -3.90 -22.42 9.72
C LEU A 324 -2.91 -22.16 10.86
N VAL A 325 -1.62 -22.04 10.54
CA VAL A 325 -0.54 -21.72 11.49
C VAL A 325 -0.49 -20.21 11.79
N CYS A 326 -0.84 -19.36 10.86
CA CYS A 326 -0.74 -17.90 10.99
C CYS A 326 -1.59 -17.37 12.16
N GLU A 327 -0.98 -16.57 13.04
CA GLU A 327 -1.65 -15.88 14.17
C GLU A 327 -2.18 -14.47 13.82
N GLY A 328 -1.96 -13.99 12.58
CA GLY A 328 -2.39 -12.65 12.17
C GLY A 328 -1.69 -11.50 12.92
N CYS A 329 -0.51 -11.73 13.49
CA CYS A 329 0.20 -10.74 14.33
C CYS A 329 0.73 -9.53 13.55
N GLY A 330 0.92 -9.65 12.22
CA GLY A 330 1.43 -8.57 11.38
C GLY A 330 2.95 -8.41 11.34
N ASP A 331 3.71 -9.14 12.14
CA ASP A 331 5.17 -8.99 12.24
C ASP A 331 5.88 -9.13 10.87
N CYS A 332 5.43 -10.04 10.00
CA CYS A 332 5.94 -10.19 8.64
C CYS A 332 5.77 -8.91 7.79
N GLY A 333 4.68 -8.19 7.97
CA GLY A 333 4.44 -6.89 7.33
C GLY A 333 5.39 -5.81 7.88
N VAL A 334 5.55 -5.73 9.21
CA VAL A 334 6.46 -4.78 9.87
C VAL A 334 7.91 -5.02 9.43
N GLN A 335 8.35 -6.29 9.37
CA GLN A 335 9.72 -6.63 8.98
C GLN A 335 9.99 -6.33 7.51
N SER A 336 9.07 -6.67 6.62
CA SER A 336 9.27 -6.51 5.17
C SER A 336 8.78 -5.18 4.61
N ASN A 337 7.85 -4.50 5.27
CA ASN A 337 7.13 -3.33 4.76
C ASN A 337 6.48 -3.58 3.39
N CYS A 338 6.05 -4.82 3.13
CA CYS A 338 5.67 -5.31 1.80
C CYS A 338 4.15 -5.40 1.64
N LEU A 339 3.61 -4.72 0.64
CA LEU A 339 2.17 -4.72 0.32
C LEU A 339 1.66 -6.04 -0.31
N SER A 340 2.56 -6.95 -0.73
CA SER A 340 2.12 -8.30 -1.16
C SER A 340 1.79 -9.23 -0.01
N VAL A 341 2.08 -8.84 1.25
CA VAL A 341 1.59 -9.53 2.44
C VAL A 341 0.22 -8.95 2.75
N GLU A 342 -0.83 -9.68 2.40
CA GLU A 342 -2.22 -9.22 2.45
C GLU A 342 -3.00 -9.85 3.61
N PRO A 343 -4.09 -9.22 4.08
CA PRO A 343 -5.03 -9.87 5.01
C PRO A 343 -5.76 -11.01 4.30
N LEU A 344 -6.06 -12.04 5.06
CA LEU A 344 -6.92 -13.15 4.66
C LEU A 344 -7.95 -13.37 5.75
N GLU A 345 -9.20 -13.07 5.48
CA GLU A 345 -10.29 -13.35 6.41
C GLU A 345 -10.60 -14.84 6.40
N THR A 346 -10.63 -15.44 7.58
CA THR A 346 -10.97 -16.85 7.77
C THR A 346 -11.97 -17.01 8.89
N GLU A 347 -12.61 -18.16 9.00
CA GLU A 347 -13.51 -18.50 10.11
C GLU A 347 -12.82 -18.49 11.49
N PHE A 348 -11.48 -18.62 11.52
CA PHE A 348 -10.65 -18.51 12.73
C PHE A 348 -9.99 -17.13 12.88
N GLY A 349 -10.61 -16.09 12.31
CA GLY A 349 -10.15 -14.72 12.34
C GLY A 349 -9.18 -14.37 11.21
N ARG A 350 -8.68 -13.15 11.25
CA ARG A 350 -7.80 -12.59 10.22
C ARG A 350 -6.42 -13.21 10.25
N LYS A 351 -6.00 -13.69 9.11
CA LYS A 351 -4.67 -14.26 8.83
C LYS A 351 -3.89 -13.39 7.84
N ARG A 352 -2.77 -13.91 7.36
CA ARG A 352 -1.95 -13.29 6.30
C ARG A 352 -1.78 -14.28 5.15
N THR A 353 -1.75 -13.73 3.94
CA THR A 353 -1.40 -14.45 2.72
C THR A 353 -0.39 -13.65 1.91
N ILE A 354 0.23 -14.26 0.91
CA ILE A 354 1.12 -13.57 -0.01
C ILE A 354 0.48 -13.58 -1.39
N ASN A 355 0.17 -12.40 -1.88
CA ASN A 355 -0.30 -12.21 -3.24
C ASN A 355 0.83 -12.56 -4.23
N GLN A 356 0.70 -13.69 -4.93
CA GLN A 356 1.72 -14.20 -5.83
C GLN A 356 1.84 -13.36 -7.10
N SER A 357 0.80 -12.62 -7.50
CA SER A 357 0.82 -11.73 -8.67
C SER A 357 1.65 -10.47 -8.42
N THR A 358 1.60 -9.91 -7.20
CA THR A 358 2.32 -8.68 -6.84
C THR A 358 3.69 -8.95 -6.20
N CYS A 359 3.96 -10.18 -5.74
CA CYS A 359 5.21 -10.54 -5.08
C CYS A 359 6.42 -10.48 -6.03
N ASN A 360 7.45 -9.72 -5.64
CA ASN A 360 8.71 -9.57 -6.39
C ASN A 360 9.84 -10.48 -5.88
N LYS A 361 9.53 -11.47 -5.05
CA LYS A 361 10.45 -12.51 -4.57
C LYS A 361 11.66 -11.99 -3.77
N ASP A 362 11.51 -10.84 -3.09
CA ASP A 362 12.55 -10.28 -2.21
C ASP A 362 12.77 -11.10 -0.93
N THR A 363 11.77 -11.84 -0.50
CA THR A 363 11.79 -12.76 0.65
C THR A 363 11.96 -12.13 2.04
N SER A 364 12.05 -10.81 2.17
CA SER A 364 12.18 -10.12 3.47
C SER A 364 11.03 -10.41 4.46
N CYS A 365 9.85 -10.84 3.97
CA CYS A 365 8.74 -11.27 4.81
C CYS A 365 9.09 -12.50 5.67
N LEU A 366 10.05 -13.32 5.24
CA LEU A 366 10.58 -14.43 6.03
C LEU A 366 11.28 -13.98 7.33
N LYS A 367 11.66 -12.71 7.46
CA LYS A 367 12.23 -12.14 8.71
C LYS A 367 11.18 -12.06 9.84
N GLY A 368 9.88 -12.04 9.51
CA GLY A 368 8.82 -12.14 10.51
C GLY A 368 8.96 -13.42 11.34
N PHE A 369 8.92 -13.30 12.68
CA PHE A 369 9.14 -14.44 13.58
C PHE A 369 7.88 -15.29 13.70
N CYS A 370 7.75 -16.29 12.80
CA CYS A 370 6.55 -17.10 12.68
C CYS A 370 6.86 -18.44 11.99
N PRO A 371 6.34 -19.58 12.48
CA PRO A 371 6.51 -20.90 11.84
C PRO A 371 5.56 -21.15 10.66
N SER A 372 4.67 -20.19 10.31
CA SER A 372 3.70 -20.35 9.23
C SER A 372 4.31 -20.26 7.83
N PHE A 373 5.55 -19.77 7.71
CA PHE A 373 6.21 -19.61 6.43
C PHE A 373 6.74 -20.91 5.85
N ILE A 374 6.43 -21.11 4.57
CA ILE A 374 7.10 -22.12 3.74
C ILE A 374 7.67 -21.47 2.48
N THR A 375 8.73 -22.06 1.92
CA THR A 375 9.21 -21.75 0.57
C THR A 375 9.09 -22.96 -0.33
N VAL A 376 8.59 -22.73 -1.54
CA VAL A 376 8.55 -23.71 -2.62
C VAL A 376 9.68 -23.36 -3.59
N GLU A 377 10.60 -24.28 -3.79
CA GLU A 377 11.80 -24.10 -4.62
C GLU A 377 11.86 -25.16 -5.72
N GLY A 378 12.25 -24.78 -6.95
CA GLY A 378 12.41 -25.65 -8.11
C GLY A 378 11.20 -25.75 -9.02
N GLY A 379 9.98 -25.56 -8.50
CA GLY A 379 8.74 -25.65 -9.29
C GLY A 379 8.33 -24.34 -9.96
N GLN A 380 7.39 -24.46 -10.86
CA GLN A 380 6.71 -23.33 -11.50
C GLN A 380 5.27 -23.26 -11.00
N MET A 381 4.69 -22.06 -10.98
CA MET A 381 3.25 -21.95 -10.79
C MET A 381 2.55 -22.67 -11.94
N LYS A 382 1.58 -23.50 -11.61
CA LYS A 382 0.79 -24.18 -12.62
C LYS A 382 0.22 -23.16 -13.61
N LYS A 383 0.70 -23.20 -14.84
CA LYS A 383 -0.05 -22.68 -15.95
C LYS A 383 -1.27 -23.58 -16.07
N LYS A 384 -2.47 -23.03 -16.18
CA LYS A 384 -3.71 -23.80 -16.32
C LYS A 384 -3.45 -25.02 -17.21
N ALA A 385 -3.73 -26.24 -16.70
CA ALA A 385 -3.39 -27.48 -17.38
C ALA A 385 -3.90 -27.44 -18.83
N LYS A 386 -3.03 -27.84 -19.76
CA LYS A 386 -3.46 -28.19 -21.14
C LYS A 386 -4.38 -29.40 -21.03
N GLY A 387 -5.67 -29.19 -20.76
CA GLY A 387 -6.63 -30.28 -20.53
C GLY A 387 -7.68 -30.06 -19.44
N ALA A 388 -7.45 -29.17 -18.44
CA ALA A 388 -8.57 -28.56 -17.71
C ALA A 388 -9.32 -27.68 -18.67
N ALA A 389 -10.67 -27.70 -18.66
CA ALA A 389 -11.49 -26.89 -19.55
C ALA A 389 -10.87 -25.50 -19.66
N LYS A 390 -10.29 -25.20 -20.84
CA LYS A 390 -9.64 -23.92 -21.10
C LYS A 390 -10.68 -22.87 -20.75
N ALA A 391 -10.36 -21.94 -19.83
CA ALA A 391 -11.28 -20.84 -19.61
C ALA A 391 -11.68 -20.33 -20.99
N PRO A 392 -12.96 -20.26 -21.32
CA PRO A 392 -13.37 -19.96 -22.68
C PRO A 392 -12.69 -18.68 -23.11
N SER A 393 -12.20 -18.64 -24.33
CA SER A 393 -11.70 -17.39 -24.88
C SER A 393 -12.86 -16.40 -24.92
N PRO A 394 -12.68 -15.15 -24.51
CA PRO A 394 -13.77 -14.17 -24.61
C PRO A 394 -14.27 -13.99 -26.05
N PHE A 395 -13.45 -14.35 -27.03
CA PHE A 395 -13.79 -14.30 -28.46
C PHE A 395 -14.63 -15.50 -28.94
N GLU A 396 -14.63 -16.61 -28.20
CA GLU A 396 -15.38 -17.84 -28.54
C GLU A 396 -16.80 -17.88 -27.93
N LEU A 397 -17.13 -16.95 -27.02
CA LEU A 397 -18.42 -16.88 -26.30
C LEU A 397 -19.54 -16.17 -27.07
N GLY A 398 -19.40 -16.01 -28.40
CA GLY A 398 -20.35 -15.29 -29.25
C GLY A 398 -20.11 -13.76 -29.28
N THR A 399 -20.80 -13.11 -30.22
CA THR A 399 -20.71 -11.66 -30.43
C THR A 399 -21.55 -10.91 -29.39
N LEU A 400 -21.04 -9.79 -28.92
CA LEU A 400 -21.79 -8.87 -28.05
C LEU A 400 -22.38 -7.72 -28.88
N PRO A 401 -23.55 -7.19 -28.51
CA PRO A 401 -24.07 -5.98 -29.14
C PRO A 401 -23.09 -4.82 -28.94
N GLU A 402 -22.94 -3.97 -29.93
CA GLU A 402 -22.19 -2.72 -29.83
C GLU A 402 -23.01 -1.70 -29.02
N PRO A 403 -22.41 -0.97 -28.09
CA PRO A 403 -23.11 0.06 -27.34
C PRO A 403 -23.38 1.30 -28.20
N VAL A 404 -24.40 2.06 -27.82
CA VAL A 404 -24.57 3.40 -28.36
C VAL A 404 -23.50 4.29 -27.77
N LEU A 405 -22.64 4.88 -28.60
CA LEU A 405 -21.59 5.75 -28.14
C LEU A 405 -22.13 7.14 -27.80
N PRO A 406 -21.58 7.79 -26.76
CA PRO A 406 -22.03 9.14 -26.38
C PRO A 406 -21.53 10.18 -27.40
N SER A 407 -22.32 11.22 -27.62
CA SER A 407 -21.90 12.38 -28.41
C SER A 407 -21.01 13.31 -27.59
N ILE A 408 -19.95 13.83 -28.21
CA ILE A 408 -19.06 14.80 -27.60
C ILE A 408 -19.78 16.17 -27.59
N PRO A 409 -19.81 16.89 -26.45
CA PRO A 409 -20.38 18.24 -26.41
C PRO A 409 -19.63 19.21 -27.34
N ALA A 410 -20.35 20.08 -28.02
CA ALA A 410 -19.77 21.06 -28.95
C ALA A 410 -18.83 22.09 -28.28
N SER A 411 -18.80 22.15 -26.95
CA SER A 411 -17.86 22.98 -26.20
C SER A 411 -17.35 22.24 -24.96
N GLY A 412 -16.05 22.24 -24.75
CA GLY A 412 -15.39 21.76 -23.54
C GLY A 412 -15.02 20.28 -23.56
N GLY A 413 -15.42 19.51 -24.59
CA GLY A 413 -15.04 18.10 -24.77
C GLY A 413 -15.65 17.13 -23.76
N TRP A 414 -15.35 15.82 -23.96
CA TRP A 414 -15.73 14.72 -23.09
C TRP A 414 -14.62 14.44 -22.09
N GLY A 415 -14.89 14.61 -20.81
CA GLY A 415 -13.91 14.50 -19.74
C GLY A 415 -13.89 13.11 -19.10
N ILE A 416 -12.76 12.41 -19.20
CA ILE A 416 -12.52 11.11 -18.56
C ILE A 416 -11.42 11.25 -17.52
N VAL A 417 -11.62 10.66 -16.33
CA VAL A 417 -10.55 10.50 -15.33
C VAL A 417 -10.35 9.03 -15.05
N VAL A 418 -9.15 8.55 -15.31
CA VAL A 418 -8.72 7.21 -14.90
C VAL A 418 -8.05 7.32 -13.54
N ALA A 419 -8.60 6.65 -12.52
CA ALA A 419 -8.14 6.77 -11.14
C ALA A 419 -7.74 5.40 -10.59
N GLY A 420 -6.56 5.28 -10.01
CA GLY A 420 -6.09 4.00 -9.47
C GLY A 420 -4.73 4.08 -8.78
N VAL A 421 -4.14 2.91 -8.55
CA VAL A 421 -2.86 2.77 -7.84
C VAL A 421 -1.68 3.02 -8.78
N GLY A 422 -0.74 3.85 -8.37
CA GLY A 422 0.47 4.13 -9.11
C GLY A 422 1.30 2.88 -9.42
N GLY A 423 1.74 2.76 -10.66
CA GLY A 423 2.52 1.62 -11.15
C GLY A 423 1.71 0.40 -11.62
N THR A 424 0.36 0.47 -11.61
CA THR A 424 -0.52 -0.62 -12.09
C THR A 424 -1.00 -0.43 -13.53
N GLY A 425 -0.58 0.63 -14.23
CA GLY A 425 -0.96 0.89 -15.62
C GLY A 425 -2.12 1.89 -15.79
N VAL A 426 -2.43 2.70 -14.79
CA VAL A 426 -3.45 3.77 -14.88
C VAL A 426 -3.14 4.72 -16.03
N ILE A 427 -1.89 5.19 -16.14
CA ILE A 427 -1.43 6.08 -17.20
C ILE A 427 -1.54 5.42 -18.59
N THR A 428 -1.28 4.12 -18.68
CA THR A 428 -1.41 3.38 -19.93
C THR A 428 -2.84 3.44 -20.48
N ILE A 429 -3.86 3.42 -19.62
CA ILE A 429 -5.26 3.54 -20.08
C ILE A 429 -5.51 4.94 -20.68
N GLY A 430 -4.99 6.00 -20.06
CA GLY A 430 -5.06 7.35 -20.61
C GLY A 430 -4.37 7.46 -21.97
N GLN A 431 -3.19 6.83 -22.11
CA GLN A 431 -2.45 6.79 -23.38
C GLN A 431 -3.20 6.01 -24.47
N LEU A 432 -3.84 4.87 -24.14
CA LEU A 432 -4.66 4.12 -25.08
C LEU A 432 -5.87 4.92 -25.56
N LEU A 433 -6.56 5.62 -24.66
CA LEU A 433 -7.65 6.54 -24.98
C LEU A 433 -7.15 7.68 -25.88
N GLY A 434 -5.99 8.27 -25.54
CA GLY A 434 -5.36 9.31 -26.34
C GLY A 434 -5.03 8.88 -27.75
N MET A 435 -4.39 7.72 -27.90
CA MET A 435 -4.05 7.16 -29.20
C MET A 435 -5.30 6.80 -30.02
N ALA A 436 -6.33 6.23 -29.40
CA ALA A 436 -7.57 5.90 -30.09
C ALA A 436 -8.30 7.16 -30.61
N ALA A 437 -8.34 8.24 -29.81
CA ALA A 437 -8.91 9.52 -30.23
C ALA A 437 -8.10 10.13 -31.41
N HIS A 438 -6.77 10.07 -31.35
CA HIS A 438 -5.90 10.52 -32.44
C HIS A 438 -6.16 9.74 -33.74
N LEU A 439 -6.31 8.41 -33.66
CA LEU A 439 -6.63 7.57 -34.82
C LEU A 439 -7.98 7.92 -35.46
N GLU A 440 -8.91 8.48 -34.71
CA GLU A 440 -10.20 8.97 -35.20
C GLU A 440 -10.17 10.44 -35.68
N GLY A 441 -9.02 11.09 -35.62
CA GLY A 441 -8.88 12.51 -36.00
C GLY A 441 -9.54 13.47 -35.01
N LYS A 442 -9.87 13.03 -33.80
CA LYS A 442 -10.49 13.84 -32.74
C LYS A 442 -9.45 14.69 -32.00
N GLY A 443 -9.90 15.81 -31.44
CA GLY A 443 -9.11 16.59 -30.51
C GLY A 443 -8.83 15.80 -29.23
N ILE A 444 -7.60 15.89 -28.72
CA ILE A 444 -7.20 15.13 -27.53
C ILE A 444 -6.19 15.88 -26.67
N VAL A 445 -6.43 15.90 -25.36
CA VAL A 445 -5.45 16.30 -24.34
C VAL A 445 -5.42 15.24 -23.26
N THR A 446 -4.22 14.73 -22.94
CA THR A 446 -3.99 13.86 -21.82
C THR A 446 -3.07 14.53 -20.82
N GLN A 447 -3.40 14.45 -19.54
CA GLN A 447 -2.52 14.90 -18.47
C GLN A 447 -2.47 13.89 -17.34
N ASP A 448 -1.31 13.31 -17.14
CA ASP A 448 -1.05 12.33 -16.11
C ASP A 448 -0.57 13.00 -14.82
N SER A 449 -0.85 12.36 -13.68
CA SER A 449 -0.22 12.72 -12.40
C SER A 449 1.27 12.51 -12.50
N ALA A 450 2.04 13.58 -12.35
CA ALA A 450 3.49 13.51 -12.26
C ALA A 450 3.94 13.49 -10.79
N GLY A 451 5.10 12.87 -10.50
CA GLY A 451 5.76 12.95 -9.21
C GLY A 451 5.60 11.74 -8.31
N LEU A 452 5.52 11.95 -7.00
CA LEU A 452 5.66 10.93 -5.96
C LEU A 452 4.54 9.88 -5.89
N ALA A 453 3.38 10.15 -6.47
CA ALA A 453 2.21 9.28 -6.42
C ALA A 453 2.30 8.03 -7.31
N GLN A 454 3.36 7.85 -8.08
CA GLN A 454 3.47 6.76 -9.06
C GLN A 454 3.70 5.36 -8.47
N LYS A 455 4.11 5.25 -7.22
CA LYS A 455 4.47 3.97 -6.59
C LYS A 455 3.55 3.71 -5.39
N GLY A 456 2.57 2.82 -5.57
CA GLY A 456 1.67 2.38 -4.51
C GLY A 456 0.72 3.45 -3.95
N GLY A 457 0.85 4.72 -4.35
CA GLY A 457 -0.03 5.83 -4.01
C GLY A 457 -1.13 6.04 -5.04
N ALA A 458 -1.96 7.05 -4.80
CA ALA A 458 -3.00 7.46 -5.73
C ALA A 458 -2.41 8.07 -7.01
N THR A 459 -2.95 7.70 -8.15
CA THR A 459 -2.54 8.20 -9.46
C THR A 459 -3.76 8.43 -10.34
N TRP A 460 -3.70 9.50 -11.15
CA TRP A 460 -4.76 9.89 -12.07
C TRP A 460 -4.21 10.15 -13.47
N SER A 461 -5.01 9.81 -14.48
CA SER A 461 -4.84 10.29 -15.85
C SER A 461 -6.11 11.02 -16.27
N HIS A 462 -5.99 12.28 -16.60
CA HIS A 462 -7.06 13.11 -17.14
C HIS A 462 -7.02 13.05 -18.65
N VAL A 463 -8.13 12.75 -19.28
CA VAL A 463 -8.29 12.66 -20.72
C VAL A 463 -9.46 13.52 -21.13
N LEU A 464 -9.23 14.44 -22.06
CA LEU A 464 -10.25 15.31 -22.66
C LEU A 464 -10.31 15.04 -24.14
N ILE A 465 -11.47 14.63 -24.66
CA ILE A 465 -11.71 14.30 -26.06
C ILE A 465 -12.67 15.32 -26.65
N GLY A 466 -12.25 16.06 -27.66
CA GLY A 466 -13.06 17.02 -28.42
C GLY A 466 -13.36 16.52 -29.82
N GLU A 467 -14.36 17.07 -30.51
CA GLU A 467 -14.52 16.84 -31.96
C GLU A 467 -13.31 17.42 -32.71
N GLY A 468 -12.83 18.60 -32.30
CA GLY A 468 -11.60 19.22 -32.77
C GLY A 468 -10.65 19.59 -31.62
N GLN A 469 -9.38 19.84 -31.91
CA GLN A 469 -8.37 20.23 -30.91
C GLN A 469 -8.72 21.57 -30.25
N ASP A 470 -9.31 22.49 -31.00
CA ASP A 470 -9.68 23.85 -30.53
C ASP A 470 -10.87 23.85 -29.55
N ASP A 471 -11.61 22.76 -29.48
CA ASP A 471 -12.71 22.60 -28.52
C ASP A 471 -12.19 22.39 -27.08
N ILE A 472 -10.94 21.95 -26.92
CA ILE A 472 -10.34 21.63 -25.63
C ILE A 472 -9.54 22.83 -25.14
N ARG A 473 -10.01 23.46 -24.05
CA ARG A 473 -9.43 24.70 -23.51
C ARG A 473 -8.75 24.52 -22.15
N THR A 474 -8.61 23.28 -21.71
CA THR A 474 -7.98 22.94 -20.42
C THR A 474 -7.23 21.61 -20.54
N THR A 475 -6.21 21.44 -19.71
CA THR A 475 -5.40 20.20 -19.68
C THR A 475 -5.92 19.18 -18.68
N ARG A 476 -6.86 19.57 -17.79
CA ARG A 476 -7.42 18.70 -16.77
C ARG A 476 -8.94 18.77 -16.79
N VAL A 477 -9.58 17.65 -16.48
CA VAL A 477 -11.00 17.64 -16.17
C VAL A 477 -11.25 18.55 -14.97
N SER A 478 -12.10 19.54 -15.15
CA SER A 478 -12.39 20.56 -14.13
C SER A 478 -13.27 20.02 -13.01
N MET A 479 -13.46 20.81 -11.94
CA MET A 479 -14.37 20.48 -10.84
C MET A 479 -15.79 20.23 -11.37
N ALA A 480 -16.42 19.11 -10.95
CA ALA A 480 -17.78 18.73 -11.32
C ALA A 480 -18.00 18.55 -12.86
N ALA A 481 -16.94 18.28 -13.62
CA ALA A 481 -16.97 18.26 -15.09
C ALA A 481 -16.60 16.89 -15.71
N ALA A 482 -16.35 15.85 -14.93
CA ALA A 482 -16.11 14.53 -15.46
C ALA A 482 -17.40 13.94 -16.03
N ASP A 483 -17.29 13.38 -17.25
CA ASP A 483 -18.36 12.57 -17.85
C ASP A 483 -18.19 11.11 -17.47
N LEU A 484 -16.94 10.64 -17.34
CA LEU A 484 -16.60 9.28 -16.93
C LEU A 484 -15.45 9.24 -15.92
N ILE A 485 -15.61 8.41 -14.90
CA ILE A 485 -14.50 7.94 -14.06
C ILE A 485 -14.27 6.45 -14.34
N ILE A 486 -13.05 6.09 -14.75
CA ILE A 486 -12.59 4.69 -14.79
C ILE A 486 -11.86 4.44 -13.47
N GLY A 487 -12.58 3.92 -12.50
CA GLY A 487 -12.09 3.66 -11.15
C GLY A 487 -11.41 2.30 -11.06
N CYS A 488 -10.09 2.27 -11.20
CA CYS A 488 -9.29 1.05 -11.09
C CYS A 488 -9.04 0.61 -9.63
N ASP A 489 -9.27 1.51 -8.66
CA ASP A 489 -9.19 1.27 -7.22
C ASP A 489 -10.25 2.08 -6.46
N PRO A 490 -11.05 1.47 -5.57
CA PRO A 490 -12.14 2.17 -4.88
C PRO A 490 -11.68 3.32 -3.99
N ILE A 491 -10.54 3.15 -3.30
CA ILE A 491 -10.01 4.17 -2.37
C ILE A 491 -9.58 5.42 -3.14
N VAL A 492 -8.85 5.25 -4.25
CA VAL A 492 -8.45 6.39 -5.11
C VAL A 492 -9.67 7.03 -5.75
N SER A 493 -10.64 6.21 -6.18
CA SER A 493 -11.87 6.70 -6.82
C SER A 493 -12.75 7.49 -5.85
N ALA A 494 -12.81 7.13 -4.57
CA ALA A 494 -13.51 7.85 -3.52
C ALA A 494 -12.66 8.99 -2.90
N GLY A 495 -11.39 9.09 -3.27
CA GLY A 495 -10.50 10.14 -2.80
C GLY A 495 -10.95 11.54 -3.25
N LYS A 496 -10.67 12.56 -2.44
CA LYS A 496 -11.10 13.95 -2.65
C LYS A 496 -10.83 14.46 -4.07
N GLU A 497 -9.65 14.15 -4.63
CA GLU A 497 -9.25 14.60 -5.98
C GLU A 497 -10.14 14.02 -7.08
N THR A 498 -10.57 12.77 -6.95
CA THR A 498 -11.46 12.12 -7.93
C THR A 498 -12.90 12.57 -7.75
N VAL A 499 -13.40 12.53 -6.50
CA VAL A 499 -14.77 12.94 -6.18
C VAL A 499 -15.02 14.40 -6.55
N LEU A 500 -14.00 15.26 -6.42
CA LEU A 500 -14.09 16.67 -6.83
C LEU A 500 -14.51 16.83 -8.30
N ARG A 501 -14.20 15.86 -9.17
CA ARG A 501 -14.54 15.91 -10.61
C ARG A 501 -15.95 15.40 -10.92
N MET A 502 -16.56 14.62 -10.00
CA MET A 502 -17.85 13.99 -10.19
C MET A 502 -19.00 14.97 -9.98
N ARG A 503 -20.10 14.73 -10.69
CA ARG A 503 -21.39 15.45 -10.54
C ARG A 503 -22.56 14.50 -10.79
N GLU A 504 -23.55 14.55 -9.92
CA GLU A 504 -24.80 13.80 -10.11
C GLU A 504 -25.47 14.19 -11.43
N GLY A 505 -26.05 13.21 -12.11
CA GLY A 505 -26.73 13.38 -13.40
C GLY A 505 -25.80 13.64 -14.61
N ARG A 506 -24.48 13.71 -14.39
CA ARG A 506 -23.50 13.85 -15.47
C ARG A 506 -22.48 12.70 -15.46
N THR A 507 -21.88 12.44 -14.31
CA THR A 507 -20.72 11.56 -14.22
C THR A 507 -21.16 10.10 -14.10
N HIS A 508 -20.63 9.26 -14.99
CA HIS A 508 -20.68 7.80 -14.85
C HIS A 508 -19.39 7.29 -14.22
N VAL A 509 -19.49 6.24 -13.41
CA VAL A 509 -18.33 5.62 -12.75
C VAL A 509 -18.30 4.12 -13.04
N ALA A 510 -17.29 3.67 -13.78
CA ALA A 510 -16.95 2.27 -13.93
C ALA A 510 -15.94 1.90 -12.84
N LEU A 511 -16.35 1.12 -11.83
CA LEU A 511 -15.55 0.87 -10.64
C LEU A 511 -15.09 -0.59 -10.55
N ASN A 512 -13.79 -0.81 -10.43
CA ASN A 512 -13.28 -2.08 -9.91
C ASN A 512 -13.61 -2.16 -8.41
N SER A 513 -14.40 -3.15 -8.00
CA SER A 513 -14.77 -3.31 -6.58
C SER A 513 -13.66 -3.89 -5.70
N HIS A 514 -12.64 -4.51 -6.31
CA HIS A 514 -11.48 -4.99 -5.58
C HIS A 514 -10.58 -3.84 -5.13
N SER A 515 -10.11 -3.89 -3.90
CA SER A 515 -9.12 -2.95 -3.37
C SER A 515 -7.98 -3.68 -2.70
N THR A 516 -6.76 -3.41 -3.13
CA THR A 516 -5.57 -3.89 -2.45
C THR A 516 -5.37 -3.15 -1.12
N PRO A 517 -4.79 -3.80 -0.10
CA PRO A 517 -4.50 -3.13 1.18
C PRO A 517 -3.63 -1.88 0.99
N THR A 518 -3.91 -0.87 1.80
CA THR A 518 -3.09 0.36 1.82
C THR A 518 -1.92 0.22 2.78
N ALA A 519 -1.05 1.24 2.80
CA ALA A 519 0.01 1.39 3.78
C ALA A 519 -0.47 1.27 5.24
N ALA A 520 -1.69 1.69 5.53
CA ALA A 520 -2.29 1.61 6.86
C ALA A 520 -2.32 0.17 7.39
N PHE A 521 -2.52 -0.83 6.52
CA PHE A 521 -2.51 -2.23 6.91
C PHE A 521 -1.15 -2.73 7.44
N VAL A 522 -0.04 -2.17 6.99
CA VAL A 522 1.29 -2.51 7.50
C VAL A 522 1.47 -1.98 8.93
N LYS A 523 0.90 -0.81 9.22
CA LYS A 523 0.95 -0.15 10.55
C LYS A 523 -0.10 -0.72 11.50
N ASP A 524 -1.33 -0.88 11.02
CA ASP A 524 -2.46 -1.40 11.80
C ASP A 524 -2.88 -2.79 11.31
N ARG A 525 -2.55 -3.81 12.11
CA ARG A 525 -2.92 -5.21 11.83
C ARG A 525 -4.43 -5.46 11.75
N ASN A 526 -5.24 -4.58 12.34
CA ASN A 526 -6.69 -4.66 12.37
C ASN A 526 -7.37 -3.75 11.34
N TRP A 527 -6.58 -3.05 10.52
CA TRP A 527 -7.09 -2.18 9.47
C TRP A 527 -8.18 -2.86 8.64
N GLN A 528 -9.32 -2.19 8.47
CA GLN A 528 -10.43 -2.66 7.64
C GLN A 528 -10.33 -2.03 6.25
N ASN A 529 -10.60 -2.84 5.22
CA ASN A 529 -10.64 -2.34 3.85
C ASN A 529 -11.92 -1.52 3.64
N PRO A 530 -11.83 -0.22 3.31
CA PRO A 530 -12.99 0.64 3.18
C PRO A 530 -13.69 0.55 1.80
N ALA A 531 -13.39 -0.44 0.97
CA ALA A 531 -13.84 -0.49 -0.43
C ALA A 531 -15.36 -0.35 -0.59
N GLU A 532 -16.15 -1.04 0.25
CA GLU A 532 -17.62 -0.95 0.23
C GLU A 532 -18.11 0.45 0.62
N ALA A 533 -17.56 1.04 1.67
CA ALA A 533 -17.90 2.40 2.08
C ALA A 533 -17.47 3.44 1.03
N CYS A 534 -16.32 3.23 0.36
CA CYS A 534 -15.88 4.03 -0.77
C CYS A 534 -16.89 3.97 -1.93
N ALA A 535 -17.36 2.79 -2.29
CA ALA A 535 -18.37 2.62 -3.34
C ALA A 535 -19.69 3.31 -2.96
N ALA A 536 -20.10 3.23 -1.68
CA ALA A 536 -21.30 3.91 -1.19
C ALA A 536 -21.17 5.44 -1.27
N ASP A 537 -20.03 6.02 -0.92
CA ASP A 537 -19.78 7.47 -1.04
C ASP A 537 -19.75 7.93 -2.50
N ILE A 538 -19.19 7.11 -3.41
CA ILE A 538 -19.27 7.37 -4.85
C ILE A 538 -20.73 7.37 -5.31
N ALA A 539 -21.50 6.35 -4.93
CA ALA A 539 -22.93 6.26 -5.29
C ALA A 539 -23.75 7.45 -4.79
N LYS A 540 -23.49 7.95 -3.57
CA LYS A 540 -24.10 9.19 -3.05
C LYS A 540 -23.72 10.42 -3.90
N THR A 541 -22.52 10.43 -4.49
CA THR A 541 -21.98 11.57 -5.24
C THR A 541 -22.53 11.65 -6.67
N VAL A 542 -22.72 10.50 -7.35
CA VAL A 542 -23.13 10.46 -8.76
C VAL A 542 -24.57 9.96 -8.96
N GLY A 543 -25.24 9.55 -7.88
CA GLY A 543 -26.51 8.84 -7.92
C GLY A 543 -26.32 7.34 -8.20
N ALA A 544 -27.24 6.52 -7.72
CA ALA A 544 -27.14 5.06 -7.84
C ALA A 544 -27.03 4.57 -9.30
N GLN A 545 -27.65 5.26 -10.24
CA GLN A 545 -27.60 4.94 -11.67
C GLN A 545 -26.27 5.33 -12.32
N GLY A 546 -25.51 6.25 -11.71
CA GLY A 546 -24.21 6.69 -12.19
C GLY A 546 -23.07 5.74 -11.88
N LEU A 547 -23.24 4.79 -10.94
CA LEU A 547 -22.19 3.85 -10.53
C LEU A 547 -22.47 2.44 -11.07
N SER A 548 -21.47 1.83 -11.69
CA SER A 548 -21.45 0.41 -12.07
C SER A 548 -20.13 -0.22 -11.67
N ALA A 549 -20.19 -1.34 -10.92
CA ALA A 549 -19.02 -1.96 -10.33
C ALA A 549 -18.98 -3.48 -10.51
N PHE A 550 -17.77 -4.06 -10.63
CA PHE A 550 -17.53 -5.50 -10.57
C PHE A 550 -16.10 -5.79 -10.12
N ASP A 551 -15.82 -7.03 -9.70
CA ASP A 551 -14.46 -7.45 -9.32
C ASP A 551 -13.62 -7.81 -10.56
N ALA A 552 -13.00 -6.80 -11.15
CA ALA A 552 -12.15 -6.96 -12.32
C ALA A 552 -10.82 -7.66 -12.01
N ASP A 553 -10.33 -7.56 -10.77
CA ASP A 553 -9.09 -8.22 -10.34
C ASP A 553 -9.27 -9.73 -10.29
N ALA A 554 -10.34 -10.22 -9.66
CA ALA A 554 -10.65 -11.65 -9.61
C ALA A 554 -10.80 -12.24 -11.02
N VAL A 555 -11.48 -11.54 -11.93
CA VAL A 555 -11.62 -11.97 -13.33
C VAL A 555 -10.26 -12.00 -14.03
N SER A 556 -9.45 -10.95 -13.89
CA SER A 556 -8.12 -10.86 -14.52
C SER A 556 -7.19 -11.97 -14.06
N VAL A 557 -7.11 -12.23 -12.75
CA VAL A 557 -6.27 -13.30 -12.20
C VAL A 557 -6.77 -14.68 -12.65
N LYS A 558 -8.08 -14.92 -12.61
CA LYS A 558 -8.66 -16.22 -12.98
C LYS A 558 -8.55 -16.50 -14.49
N MET A 559 -8.88 -15.53 -15.35
CA MET A 559 -8.97 -15.72 -16.80
C MET A 559 -7.63 -15.53 -17.51
N LEU A 560 -6.83 -14.55 -17.04
CA LEU A 560 -5.60 -14.13 -17.71
C LEU A 560 -4.32 -14.42 -16.91
N GLY A 561 -4.48 -14.82 -15.64
CA GLY A 561 -3.38 -15.25 -14.77
C GLY A 561 -2.59 -14.13 -14.06
N ASP A 562 -2.95 -12.86 -14.27
CA ASP A 562 -2.25 -11.72 -13.64
C ASP A 562 -3.21 -10.54 -13.47
N SER A 563 -3.17 -9.89 -12.31
CA SER A 563 -3.94 -8.68 -11.99
C SER A 563 -3.52 -7.45 -12.81
N ILE A 564 -2.42 -7.50 -13.55
CA ILE A 564 -1.99 -6.42 -14.45
C ILE A 564 -3.02 -6.08 -15.53
N TYR A 565 -3.90 -7.02 -15.85
CA TYR A 565 -4.94 -6.87 -16.88
C TYR A 565 -6.23 -6.24 -16.36
N THR A 566 -6.31 -5.89 -15.05
CA THR A 566 -7.49 -5.25 -14.44
C THR A 566 -7.86 -3.93 -15.13
N ASN A 567 -6.88 -3.07 -15.39
CA ASN A 567 -7.16 -1.75 -15.96
C ASN A 567 -7.64 -1.82 -17.43
N PRO A 568 -7.02 -2.59 -18.35
CA PRO A 568 -7.58 -2.83 -19.68
C PRO A 568 -8.99 -3.46 -19.65
N MET A 569 -9.28 -4.29 -18.67
CA MET A 569 -10.62 -4.87 -18.47
C MET A 569 -11.63 -3.79 -18.08
N MET A 570 -11.26 -2.86 -17.17
CA MET A 570 -12.11 -1.72 -16.80
C MET A 570 -12.36 -0.78 -17.99
N LEU A 571 -11.39 -0.61 -18.89
CA LEU A 571 -11.56 0.13 -20.14
C LEU A 571 -12.65 -0.51 -21.03
N GLY A 572 -12.58 -1.83 -21.23
CA GLY A 572 -13.60 -2.58 -21.99
C GLY A 572 -14.98 -2.55 -21.33
N TYR A 573 -15.02 -2.58 -20.00
CA TYR A 573 -16.24 -2.45 -19.21
C TYR A 573 -16.91 -1.08 -19.43
N ALA A 574 -16.17 0.01 -19.26
CA ALA A 574 -16.67 1.36 -19.45
C ALA A 574 -17.12 1.61 -20.90
N TRP A 575 -16.39 1.06 -21.89
CA TRP A 575 -16.74 1.16 -23.28
C TRP A 575 -18.09 0.46 -23.58
N GLN A 576 -18.27 -0.77 -23.12
CA GLN A 576 -19.53 -1.53 -23.34
C GLN A 576 -20.75 -0.90 -22.66
N LYS A 577 -20.53 -0.13 -21.58
CA LYS A 577 -21.59 0.69 -20.96
C LYS A 577 -21.99 1.90 -21.82
N GLY A 578 -21.32 2.17 -22.92
CA GLY A 578 -21.58 3.33 -23.78
C GLY A 578 -21.09 4.66 -23.18
N TRP A 579 -20.00 4.64 -22.41
CA TRP A 579 -19.51 5.83 -21.71
C TRP A 579 -18.21 6.41 -22.31
N ILE A 580 -17.74 5.87 -23.42
CA ILE A 580 -16.52 6.31 -24.11
C ILE A 580 -16.87 6.66 -25.55
N PRO A 581 -16.64 7.90 -26.04
CA PRO A 581 -17.01 8.38 -27.37
C PRO A 581 -16.00 7.97 -28.46
N LEU A 582 -15.50 6.73 -28.41
CA LEU A 582 -14.50 6.19 -29.34
C LEU A 582 -14.94 4.83 -29.87
N GLN A 583 -14.58 4.54 -31.13
CA GLN A 583 -14.88 3.27 -31.75
C GLN A 583 -14.05 2.13 -31.16
N ARG A 584 -14.65 0.93 -31.07
CA ARG A 584 -13.94 -0.28 -30.62
C ARG A 584 -12.69 -0.57 -31.43
N ALA A 585 -12.76 -0.40 -32.74
CA ALA A 585 -11.65 -0.66 -33.65
C ALA A 585 -10.43 0.22 -33.32
N SER A 586 -10.66 1.50 -33.01
CA SER A 586 -9.59 2.45 -32.64
C SER A 586 -8.95 2.10 -31.31
N LEU A 587 -9.74 1.68 -30.30
CA LEU A 587 -9.22 1.22 -28.99
C LEU A 587 -8.39 -0.05 -29.14
N LEU A 588 -8.86 -1.04 -29.91
CA LEU A 588 -8.10 -2.26 -30.16
C LEU A 588 -6.82 -1.98 -30.97
N ARG A 589 -6.87 -1.03 -31.90
CA ARG A 589 -5.68 -0.60 -32.66
C ARG A 589 -4.67 0.13 -31.75
N ALA A 590 -5.13 0.94 -30.81
CA ALA A 590 -4.27 1.57 -29.80
C ALA A 590 -3.56 0.53 -28.93
N ILE A 591 -4.27 -0.56 -28.54
CA ILE A 591 -3.66 -1.69 -27.82
C ILE A 591 -2.57 -2.37 -28.65
N GLU A 592 -2.79 -2.55 -29.96
CA GLU A 592 -1.78 -3.10 -30.88
C GLU A 592 -0.53 -2.22 -30.94
N LEU A 593 -0.73 -0.91 -31.13
CA LEU A 593 0.36 0.06 -31.23
C LEU A 593 1.18 0.20 -29.94
N ASN A 594 0.60 -0.16 -28.80
CA ASN A 594 1.33 -0.19 -27.53
C ASN A 594 2.31 -1.39 -27.42
N GLU A 595 2.19 -2.41 -28.29
CA GLU A 595 3.08 -3.57 -28.44
C GLU A 595 3.32 -4.41 -27.15
N VAL A 596 2.62 -4.13 -26.05
CA VAL A 596 2.80 -4.84 -24.77
C VAL A 596 1.69 -5.86 -24.57
N GLN A 597 2.02 -7.15 -24.60
CA GLN A 597 1.08 -8.25 -24.32
C GLN A 597 -0.27 -8.07 -25.06
N VAL A 598 -0.21 -7.78 -26.33
CA VAL A 598 -1.35 -7.34 -27.16
C VAL A 598 -2.55 -8.27 -27.03
N ASP A 599 -2.36 -9.58 -27.19
CA ASP A 599 -3.45 -10.57 -27.16
C ASP A 599 -4.14 -10.61 -25.79
N ASN A 600 -3.36 -10.56 -24.71
CA ASN A 600 -3.91 -10.57 -23.36
C ASN A 600 -4.65 -9.26 -23.03
N ASN A 601 -4.15 -8.12 -23.50
CA ASN A 601 -4.81 -6.82 -23.30
C ASN A 601 -6.11 -6.73 -24.11
N LYS A 602 -6.15 -7.27 -25.34
CA LYS A 602 -7.39 -7.41 -26.11
C LYS A 602 -8.38 -8.35 -25.41
N ALA A 603 -7.89 -9.49 -24.92
CA ALA A 603 -8.73 -10.43 -24.17
C ALA A 603 -9.27 -9.79 -22.87
N ALA A 604 -8.48 -8.98 -22.16
CA ALA A 604 -8.93 -8.24 -20.99
C ALA A 604 -10.04 -7.25 -21.36
N PHE A 605 -9.85 -6.47 -22.42
CA PHE A 605 -10.87 -5.55 -22.93
C PHE A 605 -12.19 -6.29 -23.23
N GLU A 606 -12.14 -7.42 -23.92
CA GLU A 606 -13.33 -8.22 -24.27
C GLU A 606 -13.97 -8.87 -23.03
N TRP A 607 -13.20 -9.31 -22.03
CA TRP A 607 -13.75 -9.77 -20.75
C TRP A 607 -14.46 -8.64 -20.00
N GLY A 608 -13.93 -7.42 -20.04
CA GLY A 608 -14.58 -6.23 -19.50
C GLY A 608 -15.93 -5.95 -20.18
N ARG A 609 -15.97 -6.05 -21.51
CA ARG A 609 -17.23 -5.92 -22.29
C ARG A 609 -18.27 -6.95 -21.83
N ARG A 610 -17.87 -8.21 -21.68
CA ARG A 610 -18.77 -9.29 -21.22
C ARG A 610 -19.29 -9.03 -19.81
N ALA A 611 -18.41 -8.61 -18.92
CA ALA A 611 -18.83 -8.25 -17.56
C ALA A 611 -19.80 -7.06 -17.50
N ALA A 612 -19.65 -6.09 -18.41
CA ALA A 612 -20.57 -4.97 -18.52
C ALA A 612 -21.96 -5.37 -19.08
N HIS A 613 -21.98 -6.39 -19.95
CA HIS A 613 -23.22 -6.93 -20.53
C HIS A 613 -23.93 -7.87 -19.54
N ASP A 614 -23.18 -8.81 -18.96
CA ASP A 614 -23.68 -9.79 -17.97
C ASP A 614 -22.58 -10.13 -16.94
N ALA A 615 -22.56 -9.35 -15.87
CA ALA A 615 -21.59 -9.55 -14.79
C ALA A 615 -21.78 -10.89 -14.07
N ALA A 616 -23.04 -11.35 -13.90
CA ALA A 616 -23.35 -12.59 -13.19
C ALA A 616 -22.79 -13.80 -13.93
N SER A 617 -22.94 -13.85 -15.25
CA SER A 617 -22.39 -14.90 -16.10
C SER A 617 -20.85 -14.96 -16.00
N VAL A 618 -20.16 -13.81 -16.07
CA VAL A 618 -18.71 -13.75 -15.96
C VAL A 618 -18.25 -14.16 -14.55
N MET A 619 -18.93 -13.69 -13.52
CA MET A 619 -18.60 -14.04 -12.13
C MET A 619 -18.84 -15.52 -11.83
N SER A 620 -19.84 -16.15 -12.47
CA SER A 620 -20.08 -17.60 -12.31
C SER A 620 -18.92 -18.45 -12.82
N LEU A 621 -18.15 -17.98 -13.80
CA LEU A 621 -16.94 -18.64 -14.30
C LEU A 621 -15.78 -18.60 -13.29
N LEU A 622 -15.84 -17.72 -12.30
CA LEU A 622 -14.84 -17.65 -11.20
C LEU A 622 -15.12 -18.73 -10.15
N ALA A 623 -16.37 -19.12 -9.99
CA ALA A 623 -16.76 -20.11 -9.00
C ALA A 623 -16.03 -21.43 -9.32
N PRO A 624 -15.35 -22.08 -8.35
CA PRO A 624 -15.13 -23.51 -8.44
C PRO A 624 -16.52 -24.14 -8.56
N ALA A 625 -16.63 -25.31 -9.22
CA ALA A 625 -17.89 -26.02 -9.40
C ALA A 625 -18.54 -26.49 -8.04
N GLN A 626 -18.40 -25.71 -7.02
CA GLN A 626 -19.03 -25.83 -5.72
C GLN A 626 -19.92 -24.62 -5.50
N VAL A 627 -21.15 -24.90 -5.21
CA VAL A 627 -22.23 -24.05 -4.75
C VAL A 627 -21.68 -22.84 -3.98
N ILE A 628 -22.06 -21.62 -4.39
CA ILE A 628 -21.97 -20.45 -3.53
C ILE A 628 -22.94 -20.74 -2.37
N GLU A 629 -22.43 -21.36 -1.33
CA GLU A 629 -23.09 -21.25 -0.05
C GLU A 629 -23.06 -19.77 0.29
N PHE A 630 -24.19 -19.10 0.23
CA PHE A 630 -24.46 -17.92 1.04
C PHE A 630 -23.94 -18.27 2.42
N LYS A 631 -22.83 -17.66 2.87
CA LYS A 631 -22.38 -17.86 4.24
C LYS A 631 -23.56 -17.40 5.12
N PRO A 632 -24.26 -18.30 5.77
CA PRO A 632 -25.32 -17.89 6.70
C PRO A 632 -24.63 -17.01 7.72
N ARG A 633 -25.32 -15.97 8.16
CA ARG A 633 -24.84 -15.11 9.26
C ARG A 633 -24.33 -16.03 10.36
N GLU A 634 -23.06 -15.94 10.74
CA GLU A 634 -22.48 -16.84 11.76
C GLU A 634 -23.33 -16.74 13.01
N THR A 635 -23.94 -17.84 13.41
CA THR A 635 -24.65 -17.94 14.67
C THR A 635 -23.67 -18.44 15.74
N LEU A 636 -23.96 -18.14 17.00
CA LEU A 636 -23.15 -18.65 18.12
C LEU A 636 -23.01 -20.19 18.05
N ASP A 637 -24.09 -20.91 17.67
CA ASP A 637 -24.05 -22.37 17.54
C ASP A 637 -23.09 -22.83 16.45
N SER A 638 -23.09 -22.20 15.29
CA SER A 638 -22.15 -22.52 14.21
C SER A 638 -20.70 -22.19 14.61
N ILE A 639 -20.50 -21.10 15.36
CA ILE A 639 -19.19 -20.72 15.91
C ILE A 639 -18.68 -21.79 16.88
N VAL A 640 -19.53 -22.25 17.79
CA VAL A 640 -19.17 -23.24 18.81
C VAL A 640 -18.89 -24.60 18.17
N GLN A 641 -19.78 -25.08 17.30
CA GLN A 641 -19.65 -26.38 16.64
C GLN A 641 -18.31 -26.55 15.92
N ARG A 642 -17.93 -25.59 15.07
CA ARG A 642 -16.65 -25.64 14.33
C ARG A 642 -15.45 -25.68 15.27
N ARG A 643 -15.53 -24.96 16.38
CA ARG A 643 -14.44 -24.91 17.38
C ARG A 643 -14.34 -26.18 18.21
N VAL A 644 -15.46 -26.81 18.49
CA VAL A 644 -15.53 -28.15 19.10
C VAL A 644 -14.87 -29.19 18.20
N GLU A 645 -15.20 -29.19 16.89
CA GLU A 645 -14.57 -30.06 15.90
C GLU A 645 -13.05 -29.85 15.86
N PHE A 646 -12.61 -28.58 15.82
CA PHE A 646 -11.18 -28.24 15.82
C PHE A 646 -10.47 -28.70 17.10
N LEU A 647 -11.05 -28.43 18.29
CA LEU A 647 -10.45 -28.79 19.58
C LEU A 647 -10.41 -30.30 19.81
N THR A 648 -11.37 -31.04 19.26
CA THR A 648 -11.35 -32.51 19.24
C THR A 648 -10.14 -33.03 18.42
N GLY A 649 -9.87 -32.38 17.27
CA GLY A 649 -8.66 -32.63 16.46
C GLY A 649 -7.37 -32.16 17.13
N TYR A 650 -7.42 -31.06 17.89
CA TYR A 650 -6.30 -30.47 18.62
C TYR A 650 -5.83 -31.36 19.79
N GLN A 651 -6.72 -31.77 20.64
CA GLN A 651 -6.45 -32.61 21.83
C GLN A 651 -7.34 -33.87 21.78
N ASP A 652 -8.57 -33.75 22.32
CA ASP A 652 -9.57 -34.81 22.40
C ASP A 652 -11.00 -34.24 22.63
N ALA A 653 -11.99 -35.14 22.65
CA ALA A 653 -13.37 -34.77 22.85
C ALA A 653 -13.68 -34.19 24.25
N ALA A 654 -12.95 -34.60 25.28
CA ALA A 654 -13.17 -34.07 26.64
C ALA A 654 -12.70 -32.60 26.74
N TYR A 655 -11.58 -32.30 26.10
CA TYR A 655 -11.05 -30.92 26.01
C TYR A 655 -12.02 -30.01 25.25
N ALA A 656 -12.55 -30.49 24.14
CA ALA A 656 -13.55 -29.77 23.35
C ALA A 656 -14.84 -29.55 24.12
N LYS A 657 -15.30 -30.57 24.86
CA LYS A 657 -16.51 -30.46 25.71
C LYS A 657 -16.33 -29.40 26.81
N ALA A 658 -15.17 -29.36 27.47
CA ALA A 658 -14.88 -28.36 28.51
C ALA A 658 -14.93 -26.91 27.96
N TYR A 659 -14.61 -26.70 26.69
CA TYR A 659 -14.81 -25.43 26.00
C TYR A 659 -16.29 -25.14 25.77
N GLU A 660 -17.03 -26.09 25.18
CA GLU A 660 -18.45 -25.93 24.88
C GLU A 660 -19.28 -25.63 26.13
N ASP A 661 -19.10 -26.43 27.18
CA ASP A 661 -19.81 -26.28 28.46
C ASP A 661 -19.58 -24.88 29.08
N PHE A 662 -18.35 -24.36 28.95
CA PHE A 662 -18.05 -23.01 29.44
C PHE A 662 -18.79 -21.94 28.60
N VAL A 663 -18.75 -22.02 27.29
CA VAL A 663 -19.41 -21.04 26.41
C VAL A 663 -20.92 -21.07 26.61
N ARG A 664 -21.52 -22.26 26.78
CA ARG A 664 -22.96 -22.38 27.04
C ARG A 664 -23.38 -21.76 28.38
N ARG A 665 -22.56 -21.86 29.44
CA ARG A 665 -22.80 -21.14 30.69
C ARG A 665 -22.79 -19.62 30.50
N VAL A 666 -21.83 -19.11 29.74
CA VAL A 666 -21.77 -17.66 29.42
C VAL A 666 -23.02 -17.22 28.63
N GLN A 667 -23.47 -18.03 27.67
CA GLN A 667 -24.67 -17.75 26.88
C GLN A 667 -25.92 -17.66 27.78
N GLN A 668 -26.08 -18.59 28.72
CA GLN A 668 -27.19 -18.59 29.66
C GLN A 668 -27.17 -17.33 30.56
N ALA A 669 -25.98 -16.97 31.08
CA ALA A 669 -25.83 -15.79 31.92
C ALA A 669 -26.08 -14.49 31.15
N GLU A 670 -25.58 -14.38 29.91
CA GLU A 670 -25.81 -13.22 29.04
C GLU A 670 -27.29 -13.05 28.71
N ALA A 671 -27.97 -14.15 28.37
CA ALA A 671 -29.40 -14.13 28.06
C ALA A 671 -30.24 -13.65 29.26
N GLY A 672 -29.84 -14.00 30.49
CA GLY A 672 -30.51 -13.54 31.72
C GLY A 672 -30.23 -12.08 32.06
N ALA A 673 -29.02 -11.59 31.80
CA ALA A 673 -28.57 -10.25 32.19
C ALA A 673 -28.83 -9.18 31.10
N ALA A 674 -28.87 -9.57 29.81
CA ALA A 674 -29.00 -8.68 28.66
C ALA A 674 -29.79 -9.36 27.54
N ALA A 675 -31.10 -9.50 27.71
CA ALA A 675 -31.99 -10.22 26.80
C ALA A 675 -31.79 -9.80 25.32
N GLY A 676 -31.66 -10.79 24.44
CA GLY A 676 -31.47 -10.59 22.99
C GLY A 676 -30.05 -10.26 22.53
N LYS A 677 -29.06 -10.17 23.45
CA LYS A 677 -27.64 -9.99 23.10
C LYS A 677 -26.90 -11.33 23.13
N THR A 678 -25.97 -11.52 22.20
CA THR A 678 -25.09 -12.70 22.07
C THR A 678 -23.63 -12.31 21.92
N ALA A 679 -23.32 -11.02 21.91
CA ALA A 679 -22.00 -10.51 21.58
C ALA A 679 -20.93 -10.94 22.59
N LEU A 680 -21.25 -11.01 23.89
CA LEU A 680 -20.32 -11.47 24.92
C LEU A 680 -20.05 -12.97 24.77
N SER A 681 -21.07 -13.78 24.54
CA SER A 681 -20.93 -15.22 24.32
C SER A 681 -20.12 -15.53 23.07
N GLU A 682 -20.32 -14.79 22.00
CA GLU A 682 -19.52 -14.89 20.76
C GLU A 682 -18.07 -14.48 20.98
N ALA A 683 -17.82 -13.38 21.72
CA ALA A 683 -16.48 -12.95 22.08
C ALA A 683 -15.76 -14.00 22.91
N VAL A 684 -16.41 -14.55 23.92
CA VAL A 684 -15.86 -15.63 24.77
C VAL A 684 -15.61 -16.89 23.93
N ALA A 685 -16.54 -17.28 23.07
CA ALA A 685 -16.38 -18.43 22.20
C ALA A 685 -15.13 -18.31 21.31
N ARG A 686 -14.90 -17.14 20.71
CA ARG A 686 -13.74 -16.90 19.83
C ARG A 686 -12.43 -16.83 20.63
N ASN A 687 -12.41 -16.11 21.75
CA ASN A 687 -11.19 -15.83 22.50
C ASN A 687 -10.76 -16.99 23.41
N LEU A 688 -11.68 -17.70 24.03
CA LEU A 688 -11.37 -18.91 24.78
C LEU A 688 -10.81 -20.00 23.85
N PHE A 689 -11.43 -20.22 22.69
CA PHE A 689 -10.91 -21.11 21.65
C PHE A 689 -9.48 -20.76 21.27
N LYS A 690 -9.22 -19.47 21.00
CA LYS A 690 -7.88 -19.00 20.63
C LYS A 690 -6.83 -19.31 21.69
N LEU A 691 -7.17 -19.15 22.98
CA LEU A 691 -6.28 -19.48 24.08
C LEU A 691 -6.12 -20.99 24.24
N MET A 692 -7.20 -21.76 24.09
CA MET A 692 -7.18 -23.22 24.20
C MET A 692 -6.47 -23.91 23.02
N ALA A 693 -6.54 -23.33 21.83
CA ALA A 693 -5.88 -23.84 20.63
C ALA A 693 -4.52 -23.14 20.39
N TYR A 694 -3.73 -22.93 21.47
CA TYR A 694 -2.40 -22.35 21.32
C TYR A 694 -1.49 -23.24 20.45
N LYS A 695 -0.66 -22.61 19.61
CA LYS A 695 0.11 -23.30 18.58
C LYS A 695 1.48 -23.72 19.09
N ASP A 696 1.50 -24.81 19.82
CA ASP A 696 2.73 -25.50 20.20
C ASP A 696 3.33 -26.31 19.03
N GLU A 697 4.40 -26.97 19.27
CA GLU A 697 5.15 -27.75 18.28
C GLU A 697 4.31 -28.88 17.68
N TYR A 698 3.45 -29.52 18.49
CA TYR A 698 2.54 -30.60 18.04
C TYR A 698 1.46 -30.02 17.11
N GLU A 699 0.89 -28.87 17.47
CA GLU A 699 -0.15 -28.23 16.68
C GLU A 699 0.42 -27.64 15.39
N VAL A 700 1.56 -26.96 15.44
CA VAL A 700 2.25 -26.50 14.23
C VAL A 700 2.52 -27.64 13.26
N ALA A 701 2.96 -28.81 13.79
CA ALA A 701 3.19 -30.00 12.98
C ALA A 701 1.88 -30.52 12.36
N ARG A 702 0.80 -30.61 13.14
CA ARG A 702 -0.53 -31.03 12.66
C ARG A 702 -1.03 -30.14 11.53
N LEU A 703 -0.95 -28.82 11.72
CA LEU A 703 -1.42 -27.84 10.75
C LEU A 703 -0.58 -27.79 9.47
N HIS A 704 0.71 -28.12 9.53
CA HIS A 704 1.54 -28.26 8.32
C HIS A 704 1.30 -29.58 7.58
N THR A 705 0.68 -30.55 8.21
CA THR A 705 0.30 -31.83 7.59
C THR A 705 -1.16 -31.89 7.18
N ASP A 706 -1.89 -30.79 7.33
CA ASP A 706 -3.30 -30.68 6.93
C ASP A 706 -3.48 -30.93 5.43
N ALA A 707 -4.47 -31.76 5.08
CA ALA A 707 -4.67 -32.21 3.71
C ALA A 707 -5.08 -31.07 2.77
N ALA A 708 -5.91 -30.12 3.25
CA ALA A 708 -6.36 -29.00 2.44
C ALA A 708 -5.18 -28.04 2.15
N PHE A 709 -4.32 -27.80 3.15
CA PHE A 709 -3.11 -27.01 2.95
C PHE A 709 -2.13 -27.64 1.97
N LEU A 710 -1.86 -28.94 2.10
CA LEU A 710 -0.98 -29.67 1.18
C LEU A 710 -1.58 -29.70 -0.24
N LYS A 711 -2.89 -29.92 -0.36
CA LYS A 711 -3.59 -29.85 -1.65
C LYS A 711 -3.44 -28.46 -2.28
N ARG A 712 -3.57 -27.39 -1.52
CA ARG A 712 -3.38 -26.02 -2.03
C ARG A 712 -1.98 -25.82 -2.63
N ILE A 713 -0.92 -26.40 -2.02
CA ILE A 713 0.43 -26.33 -2.60
C ILE A 713 0.46 -27.08 -3.94
N THR A 714 -0.06 -28.31 -3.98
CA THR A 714 -0.10 -29.10 -5.21
C THR A 714 -0.98 -28.50 -6.30
N ASP A 715 -2.02 -27.75 -5.93
CA ASP A 715 -2.89 -27.03 -6.87
C ASP A 715 -2.21 -25.79 -7.46
N LEU A 716 -1.31 -25.15 -6.70
CA LEU A 716 -0.59 -23.95 -7.13
C LEU A 716 0.67 -24.23 -7.95
N PHE A 717 1.36 -25.36 -7.72
CA PHE A 717 2.68 -25.62 -8.30
C PHE A 717 2.73 -26.92 -9.11
N GLU A 718 3.58 -26.91 -10.14
CA GLU A 718 3.90 -28.08 -10.98
C GLU A 718 5.42 -28.21 -11.14
N GLY A 719 5.86 -29.39 -11.64
CA GLY A 719 7.27 -29.72 -11.79
C GLY A 719 7.89 -30.31 -10.52
N ASP A 720 9.20 -30.51 -10.55
CA ASP A 720 9.97 -31.03 -9.41
C ASP A 720 10.27 -29.91 -8.42
N TYR A 721 9.39 -29.73 -7.43
CA TYR A 721 9.57 -28.73 -6.40
C TYR A 721 9.81 -29.32 -5.03
N LYS A 722 10.55 -28.57 -4.20
CA LYS A 722 10.83 -28.90 -2.80
C LYS A 722 10.20 -27.88 -1.88
N VAL A 723 9.51 -28.33 -0.85
CA VAL A 723 8.93 -27.49 0.19
C VAL A 723 9.91 -27.39 1.35
N HIS A 724 10.22 -26.16 1.75
CA HIS A 724 11.06 -25.88 2.91
C HIS A 724 10.26 -25.12 3.96
N TYR A 725 10.54 -25.43 5.22
CA TYR A 725 9.87 -24.84 6.39
C TYR A 725 10.81 -23.89 7.12
N HIS A 726 10.28 -22.77 7.62
CA HIS A 726 11.06 -21.76 8.34
C HIS A 726 10.68 -21.77 9.81
N LEU A 727 11.50 -22.41 10.64
CA LEU A 727 11.20 -22.74 12.04
C LEU A 727 12.30 -22.25 12.97
N ALA A 728 11.94 -22.02 14.23
CA ALA A 728 12.86 -21.75 15.33
C ALA A 728 12.53 -22.67 16.53
N PRO A 729 12.81 -23.97 16.44
CA PRO A 729 12.53 -24.89 17.53
C PRO A 729 13.27 -24.45 18.80
N PRO A 730 12.61 -24.30 19.96
CA PRO A 730 13.21 -23.72 21.17
C PRO A 730 14.51 -24.39 21.64
N LEU A 731 14.63 -25.70 21.39
CA LEU A 731 15.78 -26.51 21.80
C LEU A 731 16.96 -26.47 20.80
N LEU A 732 16.74 -26.06 19.54
CA LEU A 732 17.73 -26.16 18.47
C LEU A 732 18.05 -24.80 17.82
N ALA A 733 17.23 -23.79 18.04
CA ALA A 733 17.38 -22.51 17.37
C ALA A 733 18.52 -21.68 17.98
N LYS A 734 19.26 -21.01 17.11
CA LYS A 734 20.26 -20.01 17.50
C LYS A 734 19.57 -18.77 18.09
N ARG A 735 20.30 -18.02 18.91
CA ARG A 735 19.86 -16.72 19.43
C ARG A 735 20.67 -15.59 18.81
N ASN A 736 20.01 -14.46 18.56
CA ASN A 736 20.67 -13.23 18.12
C ASN A 736 21.29 -12.47 19.30
N ALA A 737 21.95 -11.35 19.06
CA ALA A 737 22.56 -10.49 20.07
C ALA A 737 21.58 -9.95 21.14
N LYS A 738 20.26 -9.95 20.86
CA LYS A 738 19.19 -9.57 21.78
C LYS A 738 18.63 -10.75 22.59
N GLY A 739 19.21 -11.96 22.42
CA GLY A 739 18.74 -13.18 23.07
C GLY A 739 17.50 -13.80 22.40
N GLU A 740 16.98 -13.25 21.29
CA GLU A 740 15.81 -13.74 20.57
C GLU A 740 16.17 -14.93 19.69
N LEU A 741 15.25 -15.90 19.56
CA LEU A 741 15.44 -17.05 18.70
C LEU A 741 15.46 -16.66 17.22
N VAL A 742 16.34 -17.26 16.43
CA VAL A 742 16.48 -17.03 14.99
C VAL A 742 15.94 -18.24 14.24
N LYS A 743 15.11 -17.99 13.22
CA LYS A 743 14.58 -19.06 12.36
C LYS A 743 15.66 -19.64 11.46
N SER A 744 15.56 -20.95 11.23
CA SER A 744 16.36 -21.69 10.27
C SER A 744 15.48 -22.34 9.20
N LYS A 745 16.04 -22.57 8.02
CA LYS A 745 15.38 -23.24 6.89
C LYS A 745 15.57 -24.75 7.03
N TYR A 746 14.48 -25.50 7.02
CA TYR A 746 14.46 -26.96 7.07
C TYR A 746 13.94 -27.54 5.75
N GLY A 747 14.55 -28.63 5.29
CA GLY A 747 14.23 -29.28 4.02
C GLY A 747 12.95 -30.13 4.04
N PRO A 748 12.63 -30.80 2.92
CA PRO A 748 11.39 -31.59 2.74
C PRO A 748 11.20 -32.73 3.75
N VAL A 749 12.28 -33.27 4.29
CA VAL A 749 12.25 -34.33 5.34
C VAL A 749 11.45 -33.87 6.57
N MET A 750 11.35 -32.55 6.80
CA MET A 750 10.59 -31.98 7.91
C MET A 750 9.11 -32.34 7.87
N LEU A 751 8.53 -32.57 6.69
CA LEU A 751 7.14 -33.03 6.58
C LEU A 751 6.94 -34.41 7.24
N THR A 752 7.90 -35.31 7.10
CA THR A 752 7.85 -36.63 7.76
C THR A 752 7.96 -36.50 9.28
N ALA A 753 8.85 -35.61 9.75
CA ALA A 753 8.96 -35.29 11.17
C ALA A 753 7.64 -34.68 11.72
N PHE A 754 7.00 -33.77 10.98
CA PHE A 754 5.70 -33.25 11.35
C PHE A 754 4.60 -34.30 11.42
N LYS A 755 4.54 -35.26 10.48
CA LYS A 755 3.58 -36.37 10.51
C LYS A 755 3.74 -37.25 11.78
N LEU A 756 4.97 -37.40 12.24
CA LEU A 756 5.25 -38.09 13.48
C LEU A 756 4.86 -37.27 14.70
N MET A 757 5.29 -35.99 14.75
CA MET A 757 4.99 -35.10 15.88
C MET A 757 3.48 -34.87 16.05
N ALA A 758 2.72 -34.76 14.97
CA ALA A 758 1.27 -34.60 15.02
C ALA A 758 0.55 -35.76 15.73
N LYS A 759 1.10 -37.00 15.63
CA LYS A 759 0.57 -38.17 16.33
C LYS A 759 0.86 -38.12 17.84
N LEU A 760 1.88 -37.36 18.27
CA LEU A 760 2.28 -37.23 19.66
C LEU A 760 1.53 -36.16 20.43
N LYS A 761 0.47 -35.58 19.85
CA LYS A 761 -0.38 -34.54 20.50
C LYS A 761 -0.91 -34.95 21.89
N GLY A 762 -1.13 -36.25 22.14
CA GLY A 762 -1.57 -36.75 23.43
C GLY A 762 -0.54 -36.60 24.57
N LEU A 763 0.71 -36.24 24.26
CA LEU A 763 1.74 -35.97 25.28
C LEU A 763 1.60 -34.56 25.86
N ARG A 764 0.84 -33.69 25.20
CA ARG A 764 0.65 -32.30 25.61
C ARG A 764 0.13 -32.19 27.04
N GLY A 765 0.85 -31.45 27.88
CA GLY A 765 0.52 -31.23 29.29
C GLY A 765 0.83 -32.41 30.20
N THR A 766 1.37 -33.53 29.71
CA THR A 766 1.82 -34.68 30.54
C THR A 766 3.25 -34.48 31.04
N ALA A 767 3.72 -35.36 31.92
CA ALA A 767 5.11 -35.39 32.38
C ALA A 767 6.12 -35.62 31.26
N LEU A 768 5.70 -36.23 30.15
CA LEU A 768 6.51 -36.51 28.95
C LEU A 768 6.50 -35.41 27.93
N ASP A 769 5.78 -34.33 28.17
CA ASP A 769 5.74 -33.14 27.29
C ASP A 769 7.03 -32.32 27.41
N ILE A 770 7.98 -32.61 26.54
CA ILE A 770 9.29 -31.93 26.51
C ILE A 770 9.19 -30.46 26.13
N PHE A 771 8.22 -30.09 25.29
CA PHE A 771 7.99 -28.72 24.85
C PHE A 771 7.21 -27.92 25.89
N GLY A 772 6.30 -28.53 26.58
CA GLY A 772 5.44 -27.92 27.61
C GLY A 772 6.17 -27.35 28.81
N ARG A 773 7.46 -27.66 28.98
CA ARG A 773 8.30 -27.13 30.08
C ARG A 773 8.85 -25.73 29.84
N THR A 774 8.73 -25.19 28.62
CA THR A 774 9.17 -23.84 28.30
C THR A 774 8.29 -22.80 29.00
N GLU A 775 8.85 -21.62 29.27
CA GLU A 775 8.12 -20.51 29.91
C GLU A 775 6.92 -20.08 29.04
N GLU A 776 7.10 -20.00 27.72
CA GLU A 776 6.04 -19.67 26.75
C GLU A 776 4.86 -20.63 26.92
N ARG A 777 5.09 -21.95 26.92
CA ARG A 777 4.02 -22.96 27.03
C ARG A 777 3.34 -22.96 28.38
N ARG A 778 4.09 -22.70 29.47
CA ARG A 778 3.49 -22.51 30.82
C ARG A 778 2.58 -21.28 30.87
N THR A 779 3.01 -20.18 30.30
CA THR A 779 2.23 -18.94 30.21
C THR A 779 0.95 -19.14 29.40
N GLU A 780 1.02 -19.82 28.25
CA GLU A 780 -0.16 -20.12 27.42
C GLU A 780 -1.19 -20.96 28.16
N ARG A 781 -0.77 -21.95 28.90
CA ARG A 781 -1.69 -22.76 29.74
C ARG A 781 -2.28 -21.96 30.88
N ALA A 782 -1.50 -21.10 31.55
CA ALA A 782 -1.99 -20.26 32.63
C ALA A 782 -3.06 -19.26 32.13
N LEU A 783 -2.85 -18.67 30.94
CA LEU A 783 -3.80 -17.72 30.33
C LEU A 783 -5.20 -18.31 30.12
N ILE A 784 -5.34 -19.62 29.90
CA ILE A 784 -6.65 -20.27 29.78
C ILE A 784 -7.41 -20.18 31.09
N GLY A 785 -6.74 -20.47 32.22
CA GLY A 785 -7.32 -20.38 33.56
C GLY A 785 -7.62 -18.95 33.98
N GLU A 786 -6.68 -18.04 33.74
CA GLU A 786 -6.83 -16.61 34.02
C GLU A 786 -8.03 -16.01 33.26
N TYR A 787 -8.19 -16.35 31.98
CA TYR A 787 -9.31 -15.87 31.18
C TYR A 787 -10.66 -16.43 31.65
N ARG A 788 -10.71 -17.73 31.96
CA ARG A 788 -11.93 -18.34 32.53
C ARG A 788 -12.33 -17.67 33.84
N ALA A 789 -11.38 -17.48 34.77
CA ALA A 789 -11.63 -16.80 36.03
C ALA A 789 -12.13 -15.34 35.84
N THR A 790 -11.53 -14.62 34.90
CA THR A 790 -11.96 -13.27 34.53
C THR A 790 -13.40 -13.27 34.03
N VAL A 791 -13.75 -14.15 33.06
CA VAL A 791 -15.12 -14.23 32.56
C VAL A 791 -16.10 -14.61 33.67
N GLU A 792 -15.76 -15.57 34.52
CA GLU A 792 -16.61 -15.95 35.67
C GLU A 792 -16.81 -14.79 36.65
N GLU A 793 -15.80 -13.92 36.88
CA GLU A 793 -15.94 -12.70 37.67
C GLU A 793 -16.92 -11.71 36.98
N LEU A 794 -16.78 -11.52 35.67
CA LEU A 794 -17.71 -10.66 34.91
C LEU A 794 -19.17 -11.13 35.03
N LEU A 795 -19.40 -12.44 34.92
CA LEU A 795 -20.76 -13.00 34.99
C LEU A 795 -21.45 -12.78 36.33
N LYS A 796 -20.71 -12.62 37.44
CA LYS A 796 -21.30 -12.40 38.81
C LYS A 796 -22.05 -11.09 38.91
N SER A 797 -21.68 -10.06 38.21
CA SER A 797 -22.26 -8.72 38.24
C SER A 797 -22.69 -8.21 36.84
N LEU A 798 -22.82 -9.10 35.87
CA LEU A 798 -23.21 -8.76 34.49
C LEU A 798 -24.63 -8.19 34.46
N GLY A 799 -24.82 -7.07 33.79
CA GLY A 799 -26.11 -6.44 33.53
C GLY A 799 -26.11 -5.65 32.23
N ALA A 800 -27.27 -5.15 31.84
CA ALA A 800 -27.42 -4.39 30.57
C ALA A 800 -26.53 -3.13 30.53
N ALA A 801 -26.29 -2.49 31.68
CA ALA A 801 -25.51 -1.25 31.79
C ALA A 801 -23.99 -1.46 31.60
N ASN A 802 -23.45 -2.59 32.03
CA ASN A 802 -22.00 -2.88 31.97
C ASN A 802 -21.63 -3.92 30.89
N HIS A 803 -22.60 -4.37 30.09
CA HIS A 803 -22.39 -5.36 29.04
C HIS A 803 -21.31 -4.94 28.02
N ALA A 804 -21.25 -3.66 27.63
CA ALA A 804 -20.23 -3.17 26.71
C ALA A 804 -18.81 -3.26 27.31
N GLN A 805 -18.67 -3.03 28.61
CA GLN A 805 -17.38 -3.15 29.31
C GLN A 805 -16.99 -4.64 29.45
N ALA A 806 -17.95 -5.52 29.77
CA ALA A 806 -17.70 -6.96 29.81
C ALA A 806 -17.25 -7.48 28.44
N LEU A 807 -17.88 -7.03 27.35
CA LEU A 807 -17.50 -7.36 25.97
C LEU A 807 -16.08 -6.87 25.64
N ALA A 808 -15.72 -5.64 26.06
CA ALA A 808 -14.37 -5.12 25.86
C ALA A 808 -13.30 -5.99 26.54
N ILE A 809 -13.56 -6.39 27.80
CA ILE A 809 -12.66 -7.27 28.57
C ILE A 809 -12.58 -8.67 27.92
N ALA A 810 -13.71 -9.25 27.52
CA ALA A 810 -13.76 -10.55 26.86
C ALA A 810 -13.01 -10.60 25.53
N ASN A 811 -12.82 -9.46 24.85
CA ASN A 811 -12.07 -9.36 23.60
C ASN A 811 -10.56 -9.14 23.77
N LEU A 812 -10.05 -8.89 24.96
CA LEU A 812 -8.63 -8.63 25.19
C LEU A 812 -7.68 -9.73 24.65
N PRO A 813 -8.01 -11.05 24.77
CA PRO A 813 -7.11 -12.07 24.23
C PRO A 813 -6.91 -12.01 22.72
N ASP A 814 -7.79 -11.32 21.96
CA ASP A 814 -7.56 -11.11 20.52
C ASP A 814 -6.25 -10.36 20.25
N GLY A 815 -5.81 -9.50 21.18
CA GLY A 815 -4.54 -8.80 21.12
C GLY A 815 -3.31 -9.69 21.28
N ILE A 816 -3.43 -10.88 21.92
CA ILE A 816 -2.31 -11.81 22.16
C ILE A 816 -2.05 -12.63 20.89
N ARG A 817 -1.21 -12.12 20.00
CA ARG A 817 -0.93 -12.73 18.68
C ARG A 817 0.57 -12.87 18.45
N GLY A 818 0.99 -13.90 17.73
CA GLY A 818 2.36 -14.14 17.31
C GLY A 818 3.00 -15.33 18.00
N PHE A 819 4.32 -15.43 17.92
CA PHE A 819 5.13 -16.50 18.46
C PHE A 819 6.36 -15.92 19.18
N GLY A 820 6.86 -16.59 20.22
CA GLY A 820 8.05 -16.20 20.98
C GLY A 820 8.03 -14.76 21.42
N HIS A 821 9.11 -14.02 21.19
CA HIS A 821 9.27 -12.60 21.60
C HIS A 821 8.17 -11.67 21.03
N VAL A 822 7.59 -11.97 19.86
CA VAL A 822 6.49 -11.19 19.28
C VAL A 822 5.22 -11.38 20.12
N LYS A 823 4.91 -12.62 20.50
CA LYS A 823 3.77 -12.92 21.38
C LYS A 823 3.96 -12.32 22.78
N GLU A 824 5.16 -12.44 23.34
CA GLU A 824 5.51 -11.88 24.64
C GLU A 824 5.30 -10.36 24.70
N ARG A 825 5.80 -9.63 23.68
CA ARG A 825 5.58 -8.18 23.56
C ARG A 825 4.09 -7.83 23.51
N ASN A 826 3.31 -8.56 22.70
CA ASN A 826 1.87 -8.33 22.59
C ASN A 826 1.14 -8.68 23.89
N LEU A 827 1.53 -9.74 24.58
CA LEU A 827 0.97 -10.14 25.87
C LEU A 827 1.22 -9.06 26.95
N LYS A 828 2.43 -8.51 27.02
CA LYS A 828 2.75 -7.41 27.97
C LYS A 828 1.82 -6.22 27.76
N ALA A 829 1.59 -5.83 26.48
CA ALA A 829 0.68 -4.73 26.16
C ALA A 829 -0.78 -5.05 26.55
N VAL A 830 -1.24 -6.27 26.28
CA VAL A 830 -2.60 -6.71 26.64
C VAL A 830 -2.78 -6.80 28.15
N ARG A 831 -1.80 -7.26 28.91
CA ARG A 831 -1.89 -7.31 30.40
C ARG A 831 -2.12 -5.95 31.01
N LEU A 832 -1.42 -4.92 30.57
CA LEU A 832 -1.64 -3.55 31.04
C LEU A 832 -3.10 -3.09 30.82
N GLN A 833 -3.68 -3.42 29.65
CA GLN A 833 -5.08 -3.10 29.36
C GLN A 833 -6.04 -3.96 30.20
N TRP A 834 -5.70 -5.24 30.39
CA TRP A 834 -6.50 -6.16 31.19
C TRP A 834 -6.63 -5.69 32.62
N ASP A 835 -5.50 -5.36 33.25
CA ASP A 835 -5.46 -4.86 34.62
C ASP A 835 -6.27 -3.56 34.78
N ALA A 836 -6.10 -2.62 33.85
CA ALA A 836 -6.84 -1.36 33.84
C ALA A 836 -8.35 -1.53 33.71
N LEU A 837 -8.80 -2.38 32.76
CA LEU A 837 -10.22 -2.62 32.54
C LEU A 837 -10.86 -3.44 33.67
N MET A 838 -10.13 -4.37 34.28
CA MET A 838 -10.61 -5.10 35.45
C MET A 838 -10.68 -4.22 36.69
N ALA A 839 -9.74 -3.29 36.88
CA ALA A 839 -9.83 -2.30 37.95
C ALA A 839 -11.08 -1.42 37.80
N ALA A 840 -11.35 -0.92 36.60
CA ALA A 840 -12.55 -0.15 36.27
C ALA A 840 -13.85 -0.98 36.37
N TRP A 841 -13.79 -2.29 36.13
CA TRP A 841 -14.93 -3.21 36.34
C TRP A 841 -15.28 -3.36 37.82
N ARG A 842 -14.25 -3.47 38.70
CA ARG A 842 -14.40 -3.65 40.13
C ARG A 842 -14.79 -2.37 40.84
N ASP A 843 -14.30 -1.23 40.35
CA ASP A 843 -14.63 0.11 40.88
C ASP A 843 -15.00 1.05 39.71
N PRO A 844 -16.30 1.17 39.39
CA PRO A 844 -16.81 2.07 38.35
C PRO A 844 -16.55 3.56 38.63
N SER A 845 -16.17 3.94 39.86
CA SER A 845 -15.83 5.32 40.21
C SER A 845 -14.36 5.70 39.95
N ALA A 846 -13.50 4.70 39.69
CA ALA A 846 -12.11 4.94 39.40
C ALA A 846 -11.94 5.70 38.06
N PRO A 847 -11.05 6.70 37.95
CA PRO A 847 -10.85 7.44 36.70
C PRO A 847 -10.36 6.50 35.63
N VAL A 848 -11.10 6.43 34.51
CA VAL A 848 -10.68 5.69 33.32
C VAL A 848 -9.42 6.37 32.79
N VAL A 849 -8.28 5.73 32.94
CA VAL A 849 -7.03 6.16 32.31
C VAL A 849 -7.24 6.01 30.79
N SER A 850 -7.59 7.13 30.15
CA SER A 850 -7.77 7.19 28.71
C SER A 850 -6.46 6.79 28.02
N ASN A 851 -6.50 5.71 27.25
CA ASN A 851 -5.36 5.16 26.50
C ASN A 851 -4.88 6.13 25.41
N ALA A 852 -4.09 7.14 25.78
CA ALA A 852 -3.25 7.87 24.83
C ALA A 852 -2.02 7.05 24.34
N ALA A 853 -1.78 5.88 24.93
CA ALA A 853 -0.61 5.03 24.64
C ALA A 853 -0.75 4.10 23.42
N SER A 854 -1.94 3.97 22.80
CA SER A 854 -2.11 3.09 21.64
C SER A 854 -1.66 3.72 20.29
N LYS A 855 -1.19 4.98 20.30
CA LYS A 855 -0.66 5.66 19.10
C LYS A 855 0.86 5.66 18.99
N ALA A 856 1.58 5.03 19.91
CA ALA A 856 3.05 5.05 19.98
C ALA A 856 3.69 3.65 20.04
N ALA A 857 3.01 2.60 19.58
CA ALA A 857 3.60 1.26 19.45
C ALA A 857 3.54 0.77 17.99
#